data_22b7b0f40b84d9413376934b13ae4f43
#
_entry.id   22b7b0f40b84d9413376934b13ae4f43
#
_cell.length_a   1.000
_cell.length_b   1.000
_cell.length_c   1.000
_cell.angle_alpha   90.00
_cell.angle_beta   90.00
_cell.angle_gamma   90.00
#
_symmetry.space_group_name_H-M   'P 1'
#
loop_
_entity.id
_entity.type
_entity.pdbx_description
1 polymer ?
#
loop_
_entity_poly.entity_id
_entity_poly.type
_entity_poly.pdbx_seq_one_letter_code
_entity_poly.pdbx_strand_id
1 'polypeptide(L)'
;MWLSSIRLGFPRKRIHPTQNNRSRSIFVHGGGGGVGAFKWASSQAALALWNSSSSHSDESSDDNSFSVCTTNAGTNAANRTHFFSELDTSGVVNNLNSLRNEPNLAISFFHRVKGDGFRHNVYTYSALIRILCYWGLDRKLDSLFVDLINCSKDLEFEFSDLMEAIGEGIEVSPSTVRAYDALLKSFVSLNMFDEAIDVLFQTKRRGFVPHIFTSNFLMNRLVEHGKVDMAVAVYKQLKRIGLNPNDYTYAIIIKGLCKKGSLEEAVEVFQEMEEAGVTPSAFAYTAYIEGLCTNHRPDLGYQVLQSCNGENVLIDVYAYNAVIRGFCNEMKFDEAESVFLDMEKRGLVPDSYTYSAMICGYCKSSKLLKALALHNDMESKGIKTNCVIVSLILQCMCKMGMPSEAVDQFREYKSLGIYLDEVSYNIAVDASCKLGKMDQALEFLEEMKCKHMVLDIMHYTTLIKGYCLQGNVVEAVSLLKEMKEKGLKPDITTYNVLAAGFCRNGLGAKALDLLDYMEAHGFKPDSVTHNMIIENLCIGGKVKEAEGFLNSLEYKNVDTYSAMVSGYCEANHTKEAYELLIRLAKQGTLVKQGVCFKVLSKLCVEGDNDRAILLLEAMLALNVDPKRIMYNKVIASLCQAGEVKKARWVFDSLVERGLTPDVITYTMMMNSYCKVDCLQEARDLFHDMKKRGIQPDIITYTVLLDSFPKRNVRRVNSSRDASGDKEETFDACTVWSEMKEMEIRPDVICYTVLIDRQCKTDNFQDAIALFDEMMNRGLEPDTVTYTALLAGCCRRGDVDRAVTLANEMSSKGMLPNARILAILQHGILKATKVQFRK
;
A
#
# COMPACT_ATOMS: atom_id res chain seq x y z
N MET A 1 -33.90 -8.30 6.52
CA MET A 1 -32.97 -7.63 7.45
C MET A 1 -31.69 -7.17 6.77
N TRP A 2 -31.13 -7.95 5.88
CA TRP A 2 -29.86 -7.65 5.18
C TRP A 2 -29.90 -6.38 4.32
N LEU A 3 -30.97 -6.18 3.51
CA LEU A 3 -31.19 -4.97 2.69
C LEU A 3 -31.33 -3.68 3.51
N SER A 4 -31.77 -3.76 4.77
CA SER A 4 -31.85 -2.59 5.66
C SER A 4 -30.47 -2.12 6.12
N SER A 5 -29.51 -3.04 6.31
CA SER A 5 -28.12 -2.71 6.69
C SER A 5 -27.36 -2.03 5.55
N ILE A 6 -27.60 -2.44 4.31
CA ILE A 6 -27.01 -1.82 3.11
C ILE A 6 -27.59 -0.41 2.86
N ARG A 7 -28.90 -0.19 3.15
CA ARG A 7 -29.54 1.11 2.96
C ARG A 7 -29.11 2.21 3.92
N LEU A 8 -28.56 1.88 5.07
CA LEU A 8 -28.09 2.86 6.07
C LEU A 8 -26.80 3.61 5.66
N GLY A 9 -26.08 3.12 4.65
CA GLY A 9 -24.82 3.73 4.18
C GLY A 9 -24.95 4.76 3.06
N PHE A 10 -26.14 4.94 2.43
CA PHE A 10 -26.32 5.86 1.31
C PHE A 10 -27.24 7.04 1.65
N PRO A 11 -26.91 8.29 1.27
CA PRO A 11 -27.80 9.43 1.46
C PRO A 11 -29.06 9.30 0.56
N ARG A 12 -30.22 9.31 1.18
CA ARG A 12 -31.52 9.23 0.49
C ARG A 12 -31.70 10.35 -0.55
N LYS A 13 -31.63 10.07 -1.83
CA LYS A 13 -32.27 10.89 -2.85
C LYS A 13 -33.79 10.62 -2.79
N ARG A 14 -34.56 11.67 -2.49
CA ARG A 14 -36.04 11.62 -2.54
C ARG A 14 -36.48 11.35 -3.97
N ILE A 15 -36.99 10.16 -4.22
CA ILE A 15 -37.81 9.86 -5.42
C ILE A 15 -39.27 9.90 -4.99
N HIS A 16 -40.04 10.75 -5.64
CA HIS A 16 -41.50 10.83 -5.44
C HIS A 16 -42.20 9.55 -5.94
N PRO A 17 -43.18 9.02 -5.21
CA PRO A 17 -43.87 7.82 -5.62
C PRO A 17 -45.00 8.19 -6.61
N THR A 18 -45.01 7.62 -7.79
CA THR A 18 -46.21 7.49 -8.60
C THR A 18 -46.90 6.18 -8.22
N GLN A 19 -48.16 6.34 -7.81
CA GLN A 19 -49.09 5.27 -7.49
C GLN A 19 -49.33 4.36 -8.69
N ASN A 20 -49.37 3.04 -8.53
CA ASN A 20 -50.53 2.26 -8.93
C ASN A 20 -50.59 0.84 -8.36
N ASN A 21 -51.66 0.61 -7.80
CA ASN A 21 -52.54 -0.40 -7.22
C ASN A 21 -52.44 -1.88 -7.70
N ARG A 22 -52.76 -2.71 -6.69
CA ARG A 22 -53.60 -3.97 -6.65
C ARG A 22 -52.90 -5.30 -6.97
N SER A 23 -52.69 -6.08 -5.96
CA SER A 23 -53.50 -7.11 -5.23
C SER A 23 -53.48 -8.51 -5.83
N ARG A 24 -53.00 -9.49 -5.13
CA ARG A 24 -53.75 -10.57 -4.45
C ARG A 24 -52.82 -11.72 -4.01
N SER A 25 -52.99 -12.08 -2.77
CA SER A 25 -52.56 -13.27 -2.09
C SER A 25 -53.20 -14.54 -2.66
N ILE A 26 -52.43 -15.66 -2.70
CA ILE A 26 -53.00 -17.02 -2.45
C ILE A 26 -51.90 -17.86 -1.81
N PHE A 27 -52.23 -18.41 -0.62
CA PHE A 27 -51.58 -19.51 0.08
C PHE A 27 -51.92 -20.82 -0.62
N VAL A 28 -50.95 -21.76 -0.75
CA VAL A 28 -51.20 -23.21 -0.63
C VAL A 28 -49.97 -23.93 -0.06
N HIS A 29 -50.24 -24.73 0.96
CA HIS A 29 -49.36 -25.69 1.64
C HIS A 29 -49.16 -27.00 0.86
N GLY A 30 -48.06 -27.67 1.22
CA GLY A 30 -47.87 -29.13 1.13
C GLY A 30 -46.53 -29.48 0.43
N GLY A 31 -45.55 -30.14 0.98
CA GLY A 31 -45.52 -31.29 1.80
C GLY A 31 -44.55 -32.29 1.18
N GLY A 32 -43.42 -32.61 1.90
CA GLY A 32 -42.90 -33.94 1.95
C GLY A 32 -41.80 -34.41 0.97
N GLY A 33 -40.59 -34.60 1.50
CA GLY A 33 -39.86 -35.87 1.42
C GLY A 33 -38.81 -36.07 0.30
N GLY A 34 -37.58 -36.33 0.71
CA GLY A 34 -36.64 -37.07 -0.13
C GLY A 34 -35.19 -36.67 0.04
N VAL A 35 -34.50 -37.37 0.96
CA VAL A 35 -33.06 -37.34 1.19
C VAL A 35 -32.30 -37.80 -0.05
N GLY A 36 -31.41 -36.98 -0.57
CA GLY A 36 -30.44 -37.37 -1.58
C GLY A 36 -29.16 -36.59 -1.37
N ALA A 37 -28.24 -37.18 -0.59
CA ALA A 37 -26.92 -36.64 -0.33
C ALA A 37 -26.08 -36.69 -1.61
N PHE A 38 -25.96 -35.57 -2.33
CA PHE A 38 -24.89 -35.38 -3.30
C PHE A 38 -23.80 -34.56 -2.66
N LYS A 39 -22.61 -35.19 -2.50
CA LYS A 39 -21.37 -34.53 -2.12
C LYS A 39 -21.03 -33.46 -3.17
N TRP A 40 -21.12 -32.21 -2.80
CA TRP A 40 -20.59 -31.10 -3.57
C TRP A 40 -19.08 -31.03 -3.41
N ALA A 41 -18.32 -31.21 -4.48
CA ALA A 41 -16.93 -30.86 -4.56
C ALA A 41 -16.83 -29.33 -4.42
N SER A 42 -15.96 -28.87 -3.50
CA SER A 42 -15.76 -27.48 -3.18
C SER A 42 -15.50 -26.61 -4.42
N SER A 43 -16.05 -25.43 -4.45
CA SER A 43 -15.90 -24.42 -5.51
C SER A 43 -14.43 -24.05 -5.84
N GLN A 44 -13.49 -24.38 -4.95
CA GLN A 44 -12.05 -24.24 -5.18
C GLN A 44 -11.53 -25.19 -6.29
N ALA A 45 -12.11 -26.39 -6.44
CA ALA A 45 -11.73 -27.31 -7.51
C ALA A 45 -12.15 -26.78 -8.89
N ALA A 46 -13.27 -26.08 -8.99
CA ALA A 46 -13.73 -25.48 -10.24
C ALA A 46 -12.91 -24.22 -10.62
N LEU A 47 -12.45 -23.43 -9.63
CA LEU A 47 -11.55 -22.29 -9.82
C LEU A 47 -10.11 -22.74 -10.13
N ALA A 48 -9.64 -23.82 -9.51
CA ALA A 48 -8.33 -24.40 -9.80
C ALA A 48 -8.25 -25.01 -11.20
N LEU A 49 -9.33 -25.66 -11.67
CA LEU A 49 -9.42 -26.16 -13.04
C LEU A 49 -9.51 -25.05 -14.09
N TRP A 50 -10.00 -23.87 -13.71
CA TRP A 50 -10.07 -22.71 -14.60
C TRP A 50 -8.73 -21.97 -14.73
N ASN A 51 -7.99 -21.80 -13.61
CA ASN A 51 -6.68 -21.13 -13.60
C ASN A 51 -5.53 -22.04 -14.10
N SER A 52 -5.70 -23.35 -14.12
CA SER A 52 -4.71 -24.30 -14.64
C SER A 52 -4.74 -24.48 -16.16
N SER A 53 -5.74 -23.92 -16.85
CA SER A 53 -5.81 -23.99 -18.32
C SER A 53 -5.06 -22.86 -19.05
N SER A 54 -4.42 -21.94 -18.34
CA SER A 54 -3.70 -20.80 -18.95
C SER A 54 -2.18 -20.79 -18.69
N SER A 55 -1.62 -21.81 -18.04
CA SER A 55 -0.16 -21.96 -17.90
C SER A 55 0.22 -23.39 -17.60
N HIS A 56 0.43 -24.20 -18.62
CA HIS A 56 1.43 -25.27 -18.63
C HIS A 56 1.56 -25.79 -20.05
N SER A 57 2.62 -25.38 -20.70
CA SER A 57 3.32 -26.16 -21.70
C SER A 57 4.10 -27.23 -20.95
N ASP A 58 3.52 -28.40 -20.79
CA ASP A 58 4.28 -29.58 -20.42
C ASP A 58 4.53 -30.40 -21.69
N GLU A 59 5.76 -30.30 -22.14
CA GLU A 59 6.40 -31.31 -22.95
C GLU A 59 6.38 -32.64 -22.18
N SER A 60 5.51 -33.54 -22.55
CA SER A 60 5.69 -34.96 -22.32
C SER A 60 5.94 -35.64 -23.64
N SER A 61 7.20 -35.90 -23.87
CA SER A 61 7.72 -36.89 -24.82
C SER A 61 7.00 -38.23 -24.70
N ASP A 62 6.16 -38.53 -25.65
CA ASP A 62 5.87 -39.95 -26.02
C ASP A 62 6.46 -40.17 -27.40
N ASP A 63 7.70 -40.68 -27.38
CA ASP A 63 8.33 -41.40 -28.43
C ASP A 63 7.47 -42.62 -28.80
N ASN A 64 6.70 -42.50 -29.85
CA ASN A 64 6.30 -43.61 -30.66
C ASN A 64 6.86 -43.48 -32.07
N SER A 65 8.11 -43.91 -32.18
CA SER A 65 8.77 -44.22 -33.42
C SER A 65 7.96 -45.22 -34.21
N PHE A 66 7.16 -44.72 -35.17
CA PHE A 66 6.74 -45.60 -36.28
C PHE A 66 7.79 -45.47 -37.39
N SER A 67 8.61 -46.48 -37.48
CA SER A 67 9.54 -46.71 -38.54
C SER A 67 8.77 -46.73 -39.88
N VAL A 68 9.04 -45.73 -40.69
CA VAL A 68 8.62 -45.69 -42.09
C VAL A 68 9.54 -46.70 -42.85
N CYS A 69 8.98 -47.80 -43.23
CA CYS A 69 9.58 -48.69 -44.25
C CYS A 69 9.71 -47.91 -45.53
N THR A 70 10.93 -47.52 -45.86
CA THR A 70 11.32 -47.10 -47.21
C THR A 70 11.38 -48.31 -48.12
N THR A 71 10.33 -48.54 -48.88
CA THR A 71 10.42 -49.33 -50.12
C THR A 71 10.51 -48.36 -51.30
N ASN A 72 11.61 -48.48 -51.99
CA ASN A 72 11.85 -47.92 -53.33
C ASN A 72 10.69 -48.11 -54.27
N ALA A 73 10.10 -47.04 -54.78
CA ALA A 73 9.45 -47.01 -56.07
C ALA A 73 9.55 -45.56 -56.63
N GLY A 74 10.61 -45.29 -57.28
CA GLY A 74 10.64 -44.24 -58.30
C GLY A 74 9.63 -44.54 -59.37
N THR A 75 9.00 -43.50 -59.89
CA THR A 75 8.04 -43.36 -61.01
C THR A 75 6.62 -43.06 -60.55
N ASN A 76 6.19 -41.84 -60.92
CA ASN A 76 4.85 -41.28 -60.94
C ASN A 76 4.58 -40.12 -59.97
N ALA A 77 5.45 -39.14 -59.91
CA ALA A 77 5.11 -37.85 -59.38
C ALA A 77 4.20 -37.00 -60.30
N ALA A 78 4.17 -37.30 -61.57
CA ALA A 78 3.36 -36.58 -62.57
C ALA A 78 1.86 -37.02 -62.62
N ASN A 79 1.51 -38.23 -62.13
CA ASN A 79 0.11 -38.66 -62.14
C ASN A 79 -0.66 -38.36 -60.79
N ARG A 80 0.03 -37.88 -59.71
CA ARG A 80 -0.64 -37.54 -58.48
C ARG A 80 -1.24 -36.14 -58.49
N THR A 81 -0.73 -35.21 -59.27
CA THR A 81 -1.26 -33.85 -59.43
C THR A 81 -2.53 -33.77 -60.25
N HIS A 82 -2.81 -34.78 -61.11
CA HIS A 82 -4.03 -34.80 -61.95
C HIS A 82 -5.25 -35.45 -61.25
N PHE A 83 -5.11 -36.24 -60.18
CA PHE A 83 -6.24 -36.88 -59.55
C PHE A 83 -6.97 -35.96 -58.54
N PHE A 84 -6.32 -34.91 -58.02
CA PHE A 84 -6.89 -33.95 -57.08
C PHE A 84 -7.32 -32.63 -57.68
N SER A 85 -6.99 -32.33 -58.95
CA SER A 85 -7.46 -31.17 -59.70
C SER A 85 -8.94 -31.21 -60.10
N GLU A 86 -9.62 -32.38 -59.93
CA GLU A 86 -11.04 -32.60 -60.16
C GLU A 86 -11.88 -32.85 -58.92
N LEU A 87 -11.32 -32.65 -57.69
CA LEU A 87 -12.15 -32.70 -56.49
C LEU A 87 -13.05 -31.49 -56.42
N ASP A 88 -14.25 -31.62 -56.93
CA ASP A 88 -15.35 -30.66 -56.78
C ASP A 88 -15.74 -30.56 -55.32
N THR A 89 -16.19 -29.37 -54.87
CA THR A 89 -16.67 -29.13 -53.49
C THR A 89 -17.70 -30.16 -53.04
N SER A 90 -18.57 -30.60 -53.92
CA SER A 90 -19.58 -31.66 -53.67
C SER A 90 -18.91 -33.03 -53.33
N GLY A 91 -17.83 -33.36 -53.99
CA GLY A 91 -17.05 -34.59 -53.71
C GLY A 91 -16.39 -34.57 -52.35
N VAL A 92 -15.81 -33.47 -51.94
CA VAL A 92 -15.19 -33.31 -50.58
C VAL A 92 -16.26 -33.37 -49.50
N VAL A 93 -17.40 -32.74 -49.66
CA VAL A 93 -18.55 -32.76 -48.72
C VAL A 93 -19.13 -34.18 -48.60
N ASN A 94 -19.28 -34.90 -49.71
CA ASN A 94 -19.77 -36.28 -49.71
C ASN A 94 -18.80 -37.24 -48.99
N ASN A 95 -17.48 -37.06 -49.19
CA ASN A 95 -16.48 -37.84 -48.47
C ASN A 95 -16.46 -37.55 -46.97
N LEU A 96 -16.58 -36.28 -46.57
CA LEU A 96 -16.72 -35.91 -45.14
C LEU A 96 -17.96 -36.54 -44.54
N ASN A 97 -19.09 -36.45 -45.22
CA ASN A 97 -20.33 -37.07 -44.74
C ASN A 97 -20.27 -38.61 -44.65
N SER A 98 -19.49 -39.30 -45.51
CA SER A 98 -19.24 -40.73 -45.39
C SER A 98 -18.40 -41.08 -44.19
N LEU A 99 -17.52 -40.18 -43.77
CA LEU A 99 -16.66 -40.32 -42.60
C LEU A 99 -17.33 -39.84 -41.30
N ARG A 100 -18.63 -39.57 -41.29
CA ARG A 100 -19.38 -39.05 -40.14
C ARG A 100 -19.19 -39.88 -38.88
N ASN A 101 -19.00 -41.17 -38.99
CA ASN A 101 -18.82 -42.10 -37.86
C ASN A 101 -17.36 -42.14 -37.33
N GLU A 102 -16.39 -41.57 -38.05
CA GLU A 102 -14.96 -41.60 -37.76
C GLU A 102 -14.35 -40.18 -37.75
N PRO A 103 -14.62 -39.38 -36.69
CA PRO A 103 -14.29 -37.96 -36.65
C PRO A 103 -12.80 -37.67 -36.79
N ASN A 104 -11.93 -38.56 -36.29
CA ASN A 104 -10.48 -38.40 -36.41
C ASN A 104 -10.01 -38.57 -37.88
N LEU A 105 -10.60 -39.49 -38.61
CA LEU A 105 -10.33 -39.69 -40.04
C LEU A 105 -10.89 -38.51 -40.84
N ALA A 106 -12.07 -37.99 -40.50
CA ALA A 106 -12.63 -36.80 -41.13
C ALA A 106 -11.73 -35.57 -41.00
N ILE A 107 -11.16 -35.32 -39.80
CA ILE A 107 -10.20 -34.25 -39.55
C ILE A 107 -8.90 -34.47 -40.37
N SER A 108 -8.36 -35.69 -40.33
CA SER A 108 -7.14 -36.04 -41.08
C SER A 108 -7.35 -35.88 -42.59
N PHE A 109 -8.49 -36.27 -43.11
CA PHE A 109 -8.89 -36.07 -44.51
C PHE A 109 -8.98 -34.58 -44.84
N PHE A 110 -9.64 -33.80 -44.01
CA PHE A 110 -9.79 -32.33 -44.18
C PHE A 110 -8.41 -31.63 -44.28
N HIS A 111 -7.52 -31.90 -43.33
CA HIS A 111 -6.18 -31.32 -43.34
C HIS A 111 -5.33 -31.80 -44.51
N ARG A 112 -5.49 -33.06 -44.93
CA ARG A 112 -4.76 -33.61 -46.06
C ARG A 112 -5.14 -32.93 -47.39
N VAL A 113 -6.44 -32.78 -47.61
CA VAL A 113 -6.99 -32.14 -48.82
C VAL A 113 -6.57 -30.64 -48.84
N LYS A 114 -6.49 -29.98 -47.67
CA LYS A 114 -5.93 -28.64 -47.54
C LYS A 114 -4.43 -28.60 -47.88
N GLY A 115 -3.67 -29.61 -47.43
CA GLY A 115 -2.24 -29.73 -47.76
C GLY A 115 -1.97 -29.98 -49.23
N ASP A 116 -2.88 -30.67 -49.92
CA ASP A 116 -2.83 -30.94 -51.36
C ASP A 116 -3.30 -29.75 -52.24
N GLY A 117 -3.57 -28.55 -51.61
CA GLY A 117 -3.85 -27.27 -52.28
C GLY A 117 -5.34 -26.96 -52.48
N PHE A 118 -6.27 -27.79 -51.99
CA PHE A 118 -7.69 -27.51 -52.04
C PHE A 118 -8.10 -26.37 -51.11
N ARG A 119 -8.82 -25.35 -51.61
CA ARG A 119 -9.39 -24.28 -50.81
C ARG A 119 -10.75 -24.67 -50.25
N HIS A 120 -10.81 -24.85 -48.95
CA HIS A 120 -12.07 -25.15 -48.29
C HIS A 120 -13.01 -23.92 -48.30
N ASN A 121 -14.26 -24.18 -48.58
CA ASN A 121 -15.35 -23.18 -48.59
C ASN A 121 -16.35 -23.41 -47.45
N VAL A 122 -17.40 -22.59 -47.37
CA VAL A 122 -18.46 -22.62 -46.38
C VAL A 122 -19.04 -24.05 -46.19
N TYR A 123 -19.31 -24.78 -47.29
CA TYR A 123 -19.93 -26.12 -47.20
C TYR A 123 -19.01 -27.18 -46.64
N THR A 124 -17.71 -27.13 -46.96
CA THR A 124 -16.75 -28.10 -46.46
C THR A 124 -16.46 -27.89 -44.95
N TYR A 125 -16.37 -26.60 -44.52
CA TYR A 125 -16.26 -26.27 -43.09
C TYR A 125 -17.53 -26.64 -42.33
N SER A 126 -18.72 -26.33 -42.87
CA SER A 126 -19.99 -26.68 -42.22
C SER A 126 -20.16 -28.19 -42.04
N ALA A 127 -19.74 -29.01 -43.04
CA ALA A 127 -19.78 -30.47 -42.95
C ALA A 127 -18.87 -30.97 -41.81
N LEU A 128 -17.63 -30.48 -41.71
CA LEU A 128 -16.71 -30.88 -40.65
C LEU A 128 -17.23 -30.40 -39.27
N ILE A 129 -17.70 -29.19 -39.16
CA ILE A 129 -18.24 -28.64 -37.88
C ILE A 129 -19.43 -29.48 -37.42
N ARG A 130 -20.36 -29.87 -38.33
CA ARG A 130 -21.49 -30.76 -37.98
C ARG A 130 -21.02 -32.10 -37.43
N ILE A 131 -19.94 -32.69 -37.98
CA ILE A 131 -19.35 -33.94 -37.48
C ILE A 131 -18.78 -33.74 -36.08
N LEU A 132 -17.99 -32.69 -35.89
CA LEU A 132 -17.37 -32.41 -34.58
C LEU A 132 -18.42 -32.11 -33.49
N CYS A 133 -19.49 -31.37 -33.82
CA CYS A 133 -20.60 -31.11 -32.91
C CYS A 133 -21.39 -32.35 -32.58
N TYR A 134 -21.60 -33.27 -33.52
CA TYR A 134 -22.31 -34.53 -33.31
C TYR A 134 -21.56 -35.40 -32.29
N TRP A 135 -20.23 -35.49 -32.40
CA TRP A 135 -19.39 -36.30 -31.50
C TRP A 135 -18.95 -35.58 -30.21
N GLY A 136 -19.32 -34.32 -30.04
CA GLY A 136 -18.96 -33.52 -28.83
C GLY A 136 -17.47 -33.25 -28.66
N LEU A 137 -16.73 -33.11 -29.74
CA LEU A 137 -15.29 -32.85 -29.74
C LEU A 137 -15.01 -31.37 -29.59
N ASP A 138 -15.45 -30.77 -28.47
CA ASP A 138 -15.43 -29.32 -28.23
C ASP A 138 -14.02 -28.72 -28.35
N ARG A 139 -12.96 -29.37 -27.84
CA ARG A 139 -11.57 -28.85 -27.96
C ARG A 139 -11.10 -28.74 -29.40
N LYS A 140 -11.47 -29.68 -30.26
CA LYS A 140 -11.09 -29.66 -31.68
C LYS A 140 -11.94 -28.66 -32.46
N LEU A 141 -13.18 -28.47 -32.02
CA LEU A 141 -14.07 -27.44 -32.56
C LEU A 141 -13.60 -26.04 -32.22
N ASP A 142 -13.22 -25.79 -30.98
CA ASP A 142 -12.63 -24.52 -30.53
C ASP A 142 -11.35 -24.21 -31.32
N SER A 143 -10.42 -25.20 -31.48
CA SER A 143 -9.21 -25.04 -32.27
C SER A 143 -9.50 -24.69 -33.72
N LEU A 144 -10.45 -25.37 -34.33
CA LEU A 144 -10.86 -25.11 -35.72
C LEU A 144 -11.38 -23.68 -35.91
N PHE A 145 -12.21 -23.19 -34.97
CA PHE A 145 -12.71 -21.81 -35.04
C PHE A 145 -11.62 -20.77 -34.79
N VAL A 146 -10.69 -21.03 -33.87
CA VAL A 146 -9.53 -20.13 -33.62
C VAL A 146 -8.69 -20.05 -34.91
N ASP A 147 -8.40 -21.17 -35.57
CA ASP A 147 -7.66 -21.22 -36.83
C ASP A 147 -8.40 -20.46 -37.93
N LEU A 148 -9.73 -20.63 -38.05
CA LEU A 148 -10.57 -19.91 -39.00
C LEU A 148 -10.54 -18.39 -38.75
N ILE A 149 -10.66 -17.95 -37.51
CA ILE A 149 -10.65 -16.52 -37.15
C ILE A 149 -9.29 -15.89 -37.48
N ASN A 150 -8.20 -16.61 -37.17
CA ASN A 150 -6.84 -16.13 -37.45
C ASN A 150 -6.56 -16.04 -38.97
N CYS A 151 -7.17 -16.94 -39.77
CA CYS A 151 -7.06 -16.95 -41.23
C CYS A 151 -8.18 -16.12 -41.91
N SER A 152 -8.99 -15.36 -41.19
CA SER A 152 -10.19 -14.69 -41.73
C SER A 152 -9.94 -13.78 -42.92
N LYS A 153 -8.75 -13.18 -43.05
CA LYS A 153 -8.36 -12.33 -44.17
C LYS A 153 -8.17 -13.09 -45.51
N ASP A 154 -7.96 -14.40 -45.42
CA ASP A 154 -7.71 -15.27 -46.57
C ASP A 154 -8.96 -16.10 -46.95
N LEU A 155 -10.06 -15.91 -46.22
CA LEU A 155 -11.32 -16.63 -46.48
C LEU A 155 -12.15 -15.87 -47.52
N GLU A 156 -12.76 -16.61 -48.46
CA GLU A 156 -13.65 -16.08 -49.50
C GLU A 156 -15.11 -15.95 -49.04
N PHE A 157 -15.38 -16.11 -47.72
CA PHE A 157 -16.72 -16.07 -47.13
C PHE A 157 -16.73 -15.39 -45.75
N GLU A 158 -17.87 -14.86 -45.36
CA GLU A 158 -18.05 -14.29 -44.01
C GLU A 158 -18.50 -15.38 -42.99
N PHE A 159 -18.27 -15.11 -41.69
CA PHE A 159 -18.74 -16.01 -40.61
C PHE A 159 -20.29 -16.13 -40.59
N SER A 160 -21.02 -15.09 -41.03
CA SER A 160 -22.45 -15.09 -41.22
C SER A 160 -22.91 -16.21 -42.16
N ASP A 161 -22.21 -16.37 -43.30
CA ASP A 161 -22.51 -17.37 -44.33
C ASP A 161 -22.24 -18.79 -43.81
N LEU A 162 -21.14 -18.95 -43.06
CA LEU A 162 -20.80 -20.24 -42.43
C LEU A 162 -21.89 -20.66 -41.42
N MET A 163 -22.33 -19.71 -40.60
CA MET A 163 -23.36 -19.99 -39.60
C MET A 163 -24.75 -20.19 -40.25
N GLU A 164 -24.98 -19.60 -41.40
CA GLU A 164 -26.18 -19.85 -42.21
C GLU A 164 -26.14 -21.27 -42.78
N ALA A 165 -25.04 -21.66 -43.38
CA ALA A 165 -24.85 -23.02 -43.89
C ALA A 165 -24.92 -24.11 -42.81
N ILE A 166 -24.47 -23.87 -41.58
CA ILE A 166 -24.60 -24.77 -40.45
C ILE A 166 -26.08 -24.97 -40.07
N GLY A 167 -26.88 -23.90 -40.17
CA GLY A 167 -28.33 -23.87 -39.85
C GLY A 167 -29.28 -24.27 -40.95
N GLU A 168 -28.82 -24.40 -42.23
CA GLU A 168 -29.67 -24.84 -43.34
C GLU A 168 -30.17 -26.26 -43.16
N GLY A 169 -31.48 -26.43 -43.04
CA GLY A 169 -32.18 -27.71 -43.33
C GLY A 169 -32.79 -28.43 -42.17
N ILE A 170 -32.74 -27.98 -40.91
CA ILE A 170 -33.36 -28.73 -39.81
C ILE A 170 -33.77 -27.78 -38.68
N GLU A 171 -34.87 -28.08 -37.99
CA GLU A 171 -35.22 -27.55 -36.65
C GLU A 171 -33.97 -27.45 -35.79
N VAL A 172 -33.91 -26.39 -34.92
CA VAL A 172 -32.81 -26.06 -34.06
C VAL A 172 -32.24 -27.35 -33.38
N SER A 173 -31.17 -27.89 -33.92
CA SER A 173 -30.56 -29.09 -33.40
C SER A 173 -29.57 -28.76 -32.28
N PRO A 174 -29.37 -29.64 -31.28
CA PRO A 174 -28.34 -29.46 -30.22
C PRO A 174 -26.93 -29.19 -30.77
N SER A 175 -26.63 -29.71 -31.97
CA SER A 175 -25.37 -29.51 -32.67
C SER A 175 -25.19 -28.07 -33.18
N THR A 176 -26.26 -27.43 -33.62
CA THR A 176 -26.23 -25.99 -34.02
C THR A 176 -25.94 -25.08 -32.85
N VAL A 177 -26.62 -25.30 -31.72
CA VAL A 177 -26.37 -24.51 -30.48
C VAL A 177 -24.89 -24.67 -30.05
N ARG A 178 -24.35 -25.90 -30.09
CA ARG A 178 -22.96 -26.20 -29.74
C ARG A 178 -21.96 -25.46 -30.67
N ALA A 179 -22.25 -25.39 -31.98
CA ALA A 179 -21.40 -24.66 -32.93
C ALA A 179 -21.36 -23.15 -32.61
N TYR A 180 -22.52 -22.53 -32.30
CA TYR A 180 -22.59 -21.13 -31.91
C TYR A 180 -21.89 -20.85 -30.58
N ASP A 181 -22.04 -21.74 -29.58
CA ASP A 181 -21.35 -21.61 -28.29
C ASP A 181 -19.82 -21.70 -28.47
N ALA A 182 -19.32 -22.60 -29.31
CA ALA A 182 -17.91 -22.73 -29.61
C ALA A 182 -17.36 -21.51 -30.36
N LEU A 183 -18.07 -21.00 -31.36
CA LEU A 183 -17.68 -19.82 -32.12
C LEU A 183 -17.62 -18.58 -31.21
N LEU A 184 -18.67 -18.36 -30.40
CA LEU A 184 -18.70 -17.26 -29.40
C LEU A 184 -17.52 -17.35 -28.44
N LYS A 185 -17.25 -18.54 -27.91
CA LYS A 185 -16.14 -18.79 -27.00
C LYS A 185 -14.77 -18.50 -27.66
N SER A 186 -14.63 -18.86 -28.95
CA SER A 186 -13.41 -18.61 -29.72
C SER A 186 -13.17 -17.09 -29.94
N PHE A 187 -14.20 -16.32 -30.30
CA PHE A 187 -14.10 -14.87 -30.40
C PHE A 187 -13.74 -14.22 -29.06
N VAL A 188 -14.39 -14.67 -27.98
CA VAL A 188 -14.08 -14.17 -26.62
C VAL A 188 -12.65 -14.47 -26.22
N SER A 189 -12.13 -15.67 -26.55
CA SER A 189 -10.74 -16.07 -26.24
C SER A 189 -9.71 -15.19 -26.99
N LEU A 190 -10.05 -14.71 -28.19
CA LEU A 190 -9.25 -13.80 -28.99
C LEU A 190 -9.50 -12.31 -28.67
N ASN A 191 -10.30 -11.99 -27.66
CA ASN A 191 -10.69 -10.63 -27.24
C ASN A 191 -11.46 -9.83 -28.31
N MET A 192 -12.08 -10.51 -29.29
CA MET A 192 -12.94 -9.95 -30.31
C MET A 192 -14.39 -9.87 -29.78
N PHE A 193 -14.63 -8.87 -28.93
CA PHE A 193 -15.88 -8.79 -28.14
C PHE A 193 -17.06 -8.33 -28.97
N ASP A 194 -16.86 -7.48 -29.97
CA ASP A 194 -17.93 -6.94 -30.79
C ASP A 194 -18.52 -8.05 -31.67
N GLU A 195 -17.65 -8.87 -32.28
CA GLU A 195 -18.03 -10.05 -33.08
C GLU A 195 -18.70 -11.12 -32.21
N ALA A 196 -18.20 -11.32 -30.99
CA ALA A 196 -18.81 -12.24 -30.02
C ALA A 196 -20.26 -11.82 -29.66
N ILE A 197 -20.49 -10.51 -29.50
CA ILE A 197 -21.82 -9.96 -29.24
C ILE A 197 -22.71 -10.08 -30.46
N ASP A 198 -22.20 -9.86 -31.67
CA ASP A 198 -22.96 -10.06 -32.92
C ASP A 198 -23.42 -11.53 -33.09
N VAL A 199 -22.54 -12.48 -32.79
CA VAL A 199 -22.92 -13.92 -32.76
C VAL A 199 -24.05 -14.16 -31.75
N LEU A 200 -23.95 -13.57 -30.56
CA LEU A 200 -25.00 -13.65 -29.52
C LEU A 200 -26.36 -13.09 -30.02
N PHE A 201 -26.34 -11.99 -30.76
CA PHE A 201 -27.57 -11.43 -31.36
C PHE A 201 -28.12 -12.29 -32.49
N GLN A 202 -27.25 -12.98 -33.26
CA GLN A 202 -27.69 -13.91 -34.31
C GLN A 202 -28.43 -15.12 -33.72
N THR A 203 -28.02 -15.62 -32.53
CA THR A 203 -28.74 -16.73 -31.86
C THR A 203 -30.21 -16.37 -31.61
N LYS A 204 -30.48 -15.11 -31.17
CA LYS A 204 -31.82 -14.61 -30.96
C LYS A 204 -32.66 -14.57 -32.25
N ARG A 205 -32.07 -14.09 -33.35
CA ARG A 205 -32.80 -14.00 -34.65
C ARG A 205 -33.20 -15.39 -35.15
N ARG A 206 -32.46 -16.45 -34.79
CA ARG A 206 -32.70 -17.83 -35.12
C ARG A 206 -33.56 -18.60 -34.10
N GLY A 207 -34.00 -17.93 -33.00
CA GLY A 207 -34.95 -18.49 -32.04
C GLY A 207 -34.39 -19.48 -31.03
N PHE A 208 -33.06 -19.48 -30.76
CA PHE A 208 -32.50 -20.31 -29.72
C PHE A 208 -31.71 -19.48 -28.67
N VAL A 209 -31.56 -20.08 -27.50
CA VAL A 209 -30.89 -19.44 -26.34
C VAL A 209 -29.48 -20.04 -26.19
N PRO A 210 -28.42 -19.21 -26.17
CA PRO A 210 -27.05 -19.70 -25.91
C PRO A 210 -26.93 -20.33 -24.52
N HIS A 211 -25.93 -21.17 -24.36
CA HIS A 211 -25.71 -21.79 -23.06
C HIS A 211 -25.29 -20.72 -22.03
N ILE A 212 -25.87 -20.78 -20.81
CA ILE A 212 -25.60 -19.80 -19.75
C ILE A 212 -24.11 -19.68 -19.41
N PHE A 213 -23.37 -20.81 -19.49
CA PHE A 213 -21.95 -20.87 -19.25
C PHE A 213 -21.16 -19.98 -20.25
N THR A 214 -21.47 -20.09 -21.55
CA THR A 214 -20.82 -19.30 -22.60
C THR A 214 -21.14 -17.79 -22.45
N SER A 215 -22.37 -17.49 -22.09
CA SER A 215 -22.82 -16.11 -21.82
C SER A 215 -22.10 -15.53 -20.60
N ASN A 216 -21.94 -16.30 -19.52
CA ASN A 216 -21.19 -15.90 -18.34
C ASN A 216 -19.71 -15.71 -18.65
N PHE A 217 -19.13 -16.58 -19.51
CA PHE A 217 -17.76 -16.44 -19.96
C PHE A 217 -17.53 -15.10 -20.70
N LEU A 218 -18.43 -14.75 -21.66
CA LEU A 218 -18.39 -13.45 -22.34
C LEU A 218 -18.48 -12.29 -21.35
N MET A 219 -19.47 -12.29 -20.45
CA MET A 219 -19.67 -11.22 -19.49
C MET A 219 -18.46 -11.06 -18.53
N ASN A 220 -17.90 -12.18 -18.03
CA ASN A 220 -16.74 -12.13 -17.14
C ASN A 220 -15.52 -11.53 -17.86
N ARG A 221 -15.26 -11.94 -19.11
CA ARG A 221 -14.15 -11.39 -19.90
C ARG A 221 -14.34 -9.90 -20.21
N LEU A 222 -15.57 -9.45 -20.50
CA LEU A 222 -15.89 -8.03 -20.65
C LEU A 222 -15.59 -7.24 -19.36
N VAL A 223 -15.97 -7.78 -18.20
CA VAL A 223 -15.70 -7.17 -16.89
C VAL A 223 -14.18 -7.14 -16.59
N GLU A 224 -13.45 -8.19 -16.93
CA GLU A 224 -11.98 -8.24 -16.76
C GLU A 224 -11.27 -7.16 -17.59
N HIS A 225 -11.73 -6.91 -18.82
CA HIS A 225 -11.19 -5.89 -19.72
C HIS A 225 -11.76 -4.47 -19.49
N GLY A 226 -12.51 -4.26 -18.42
CA GLY A 226 -13.07 -2.95 -18.07
C GLY A 226 -14.27 -2.50 -18.90
N LYS A 227 -14.80 -3.34 -19.83
CA LYS A 227 -15.98 -3.04 -20.66
C LYS A 227 -17.28 -3.35 -19.91
N VAL A 228 -17.45 -2.78 -18.71
CA VAL A 228 -18.55 -3.10 -17.78
C VAL A 228 -19.91 -2.76 -18.39
N ASP A 229 -20.04 -1.62 -19.09
CA ASP A 229 -21.30 -1.19 -19.71
C ASP A 229 -21.79 -2.20 -20.76
N MET A 230 -20.86 -2.79 -21.52
CA MET A 230 -21.18 -3.85 -22.49
C MET A 230 -21.63 -5.13 -21.76
N ALA A 231 -20.97 -5.50 -20.65
CA ALA A 231 -21.39 -6.68 -19.86
C ALA A 231 -22.81 -6.51 -19.29
N VAL A 232 -23.13 -5.31 -18.78
CA VAL A 232 -24.50 -4.98 -18.28
C VAL A 232 -25.51 -4.99 -19.41
N ALA A 233 -25.16 -4.49 -20.60
CA ALA A 233 -26.03 -4.53 -21.79
C ALA A 233 -26.31 -5.97 -22.23
N VAL A 234 -25.28 -6.82 -22.30
CA VAL A 234 -25.41 -8.27 -22.58
C VAL A 234 -26.31 -8.94 -21.53
N TYR A 235 -26.10 -8.70 -20.25
CA TYR A 235 -26.93 -9.20 -19.17
C TYR A 235 -28.40 -8.85 -19.33
N LYS A 236 -28.73 -7.54 -19.56
CA LYS A 236 -30.10 -7.07 -19.80
C LYS A 236 -30.71 -7.73 -21.02
N GLN A 237 -29.94 -7.95 -22.07
CA GLN A 237 -30.41 -8.58 -23.28
C GLN A 237 -30.69 -10.09 -23.10
N LEU A 238 -29.83 -10.79 -22.36
CA LEU A 238 -30.02 -12.24 -22.05
C LEU A 238 -31.32 -12.46 -21.28
N LYS A 239 -31.63 -11.59 -20.31
CA LYS A 239 -32.94 -11.61 -19.62
C LYS A 239 -34.14 -11.43 -20.59
N ARG A 240 -34.00 -10.50 -21.55
CA ARG A 240 -35.08 -10.27 -22.56
C ARG A 240 -35.27 -11.45 -23.50
N ILE A 241 -34.24 -12.31 -23.66
CA ILE A 241 -34.32 -13.54 -24.47
C ILE A 241 -34.96 -14.70 -23.67
N GLY A 242 -35.17 -14.52 -22.36
CA GLY A 242 -35.73 -15.54 -21.48
C GLY A 242 -34.69 -16.46 -20.83
N LEU A 243 -33.43 -16.09 -20.86
CA LEU A 243 -32.40 -16.80 -20.12
C LEU A 243 -32.45 -16.40 -18.63
N ASN A 244 -32.66 -17.37 -17.75
CA ASN A 244 -32.68 -17.13 -16.31
C ASN A 244 -31.26 -17.02 -15.77
N PRO A 245 -30.84 -15.85 -15.26
CA PRO A 245 -29.56 -15.69 -14.63
C PRO A 245 -29.43 -16.61 -13.41
N ASN A 246 -28.26 -17.21 -13.25
CA ASN A 246 -27.92 -17.97 -12.04
C ASN A 246 -27.11 -17.09 -11.06
N ASP A 247 -26.81 -17.62 -9.86
CA ASP A 247 -26.03 -16.93 -8.83
C ASP A 247 -24.68 -16.39 -9.36
N TYR A 248 -24.01 -17.16 -10.23
CA TYR A 248 -22.74 -16.79 -10.84
C TYR A 248 -22.90 -15.63 -11.84
N THR A 249 -24.02 -15.59 -12.61
CA THR A 249 -24.36 -14.48 -13.51
C THR A 249 -24.49 -13.19 -12.74
N TYR A 250 -25.27 -13.19 -11.65
CA TYR A 250 -25.46 -12.03 -10.79
C TYR A 250 -24.14 -11.56 -10.18
N ALA A 251 -23.33 -12.49 -9.68
CA ALA A 251 -22.02 -12.18 -9.09
C ALA A 251 -21.05 -11.51 -10.07
N ILE A 252 -21.03 -11.94 -11.37
CA ILE A 252 -20.24 -11.27 -12.42
C ILE A 252 -20.68 -9.82 -12.60
N ILE A 253 -21.98 -9.57 -12.64
CA ILE A 253 -22.51 -8.21 -12.83
C ILE A 253 -22.25 -7.34 -11.61
N ILE A 254 -22.44 -7.86 -10.40
CA ILE A 254 -22.08 -7.18 -9.14
C ILE A 254 -20.61 -6.80 -9.15
N LYS A 255 -19.70 -7.75 -9.48
CA LYS A 255 -18.27 -7.50 -9.62
C LYS A 255 -17.96 -6.40 -10.65
N GLY A 256 -18.63 -6.42 -11.79
CA GLY A 256 -18.47 -5.41 -12.83
C GLY A 256 -18.89 -4.02 -12.36
N LEU A 257 -20.09 -3.88 -11.78
CA LEU A 257 -20.61 -2.62 -11.25
C LEU A 257 -19.72 -2.06 -10.12
N CYS A 258 -19.23 -2.92 -9.25
CA CYS A 258 -18.27 -2.55 -8.21
C CYS A 258 -16.95 -2.02 -8.81
N LYS A 259 -16.41 -2.63 -9.85
CA LYS A 259 -15.22 -2.14 -10.57
C LYS A 259 -15.45 -0.76 -11.21
N LYS A 260 -16.66 -0.50 -11.68
CA LYS A 260 -17.05 0.80 -12.25
C LYS A 260 -17.28 1.88 -11.17
N GLY A 261 -17.42 1.49 -9.90
CA GLY A 261 -17.78 2.38 -8.79
C GLY A 261 -19.29 2.60 -8.62
N SER A 262 -20.14 1.93 -9.41
CA SER A 262 -21.61 2.00 -9.33
C SER A 262 -22.16 1.08 -8.23
N LEU A 263 -21.83 1.40 -6.96
CA LEU A 263 -22.19 0.56 -5.82
C LEU A 263 -23.70 0.50 -5.56
N GLU A 264 -24.43 1.57 -5.89
CA GLU A 264 -25.89 1.64 -5.76
C GLU A 264 -26.57 0.66 -6.73
N GLU A 265 -26.12 0.65 -8.01
CA GLU A 265 -26.61 -0.29 -9.02
C GLU A 265 -26.30 -1.76 -8.64
N ALA A 266 -25.16 -2.01 -7.98
CA ALA A 266 -24.83 -3.36 -7.49
C ALA A 266 -25.82 -3.84 -6.40
N VAL A 267 -26.31 -2.94 -5.54
CA VAL A 267 -27.36 -3.25 -4.55
C VAL A 267 -28.69 -3.54 -5.23
N GLU A 268 -29.04 -2.81 -6.30
CA GLU A 268 -30.24 -3.08 -7.10
C GLU A 268 -30.20 -4.50 -7.71
N VAL A 269 -29.01 -4.94 -8.15
CA VAL A 269 -28.81 -6.29 -8.68
C VAL A 269 -29.00 -7.36 -7.60
N PHE A 270 -28.60 -7.11 -6.34
CA PHE A 270 -28.91 -8.01 -5.23
C PHE A 270 -30.42 -8.10 -4.96
N GLN A 271 -31.15 -6.98 -5.02
CA GLN A 271 -32.60 -6.97 -4.87
C GLN A 271 -33.28 -7.77 -5.98
N GLU A 272 -32.82 -7.59 -7.21
CA GLU A 272 -33.31 -8.34 -8.36
C GLU A 272 -33.05 -9.85 -8.21
N MET A 273 -31.88 -10.24 -7.66
CA MET A 273 -31.54 -11.63 -7.38
C MET A 273 -32.48 -12.27 -6.35
N GLU A 274 -32.80 -11.53 -5.27
CA GLU A 274 -33.76 -11.97 -4.25
C GLU A 274 -35.19 -12.08 -4.82
N GLU A 275 -35.63 -11.10 -5.63
CA GLU A 275 -36.92 -11.12 -6.29
C GLU A 275 -37.07 -12.29 -7.26
N ALA A 276 -35.97 -12.69 -7.91
CA ALA A 276 -35.91 -13.87 -8.77
C ALA A 276 -35.88 -15.21 -7.99
N GLY A 277 -35.82 -15.18 -6.65
CA GLY A 277 -35.73 -16.35 -5.80
C GLY A 277 -34.36 -17.04 -5.81
N VAL A 278 -33.32 -16.36 -6.29
CA VAL A 278 -31.95 -16.87 -6.29
C VAL A 278 -31.25 -16.40 -5.03
N THR A 279 -30.80 -17.33 -4.18
CA THR A 279 -30.07 -17.00 -2.96
C THR A 279 -28.64 -16.50 -3.30
N PRO A 280 -28.20 -15.33 -2.78
CA PRO A 280 -26.86 -14.86 -3.02
C PRO A 280 -25.81 -15.83 -2.48
N SER A 281 -24.85 -16.17 -3.34
CA SER A 281 -23.71 -17.03 -2.97
C SER A 281 -22.64 -16.27 -2.21
N ALA A 282 -21.78 -16.96 -1.49
CA ALA A 282 -20.59 -16.39 -0.85
C ALA A 282 -19.73 -15.59 -1.85
N PHE A 283 -19.70 -16.03 -3.11
CA PHE A 283 -18.97 -15.37 -4.19
C PHE A 283 -19.55 -13.99 -4.55
N ALA A 284 -20.88 -13.84 -4.57
CA ALA A 284 -21.54 -12.56 -4.81
C ALA A 284 -21.24 -11.56 -3.68
N TYR A 285 -21.32 -12.01 -2.42
CA TYR A 285 -20.96 -11.19 -1.25
C TYR A 285 -19.50 -10.78 -1.28
N THR A 286 -18.59 -11.72 -1.55
CA THR A 286 -17.15 -11.45 -1.63
C THR A 286 -16.84 -10.43 -2.73
N ALA A 287 -17.48 -10.52 -3.91
CA ALA A 287 -17.32 -9.56 -4.98
C ALA A 287 -17.81 -8.15 -4.59
N TYR A 288 -18.89 -8.06 -3.83
CA TYR A 288 -19.41 -6.78 -3.32
C TYR A 288 -18.52 -6.19 -2.22
N ILE A 289 -18.06 -7.02 -1.27
CA ILE A 289 -17.12 -6.62 -0.20
C ILE A 289 -15.82 -6.09 -0.83
N GLU A 290 -15.25 -6.80 -1.81
CA GLU A 290 -14.08 -6.35 -2.56
C GLU A 290 -14.36 -5.01 -3.26
N GLY A 291 -15.54 -4.87 -3.86
CA GLY A 291 -15.99 -3.64 -4.49
C GLY A 291 -16.08 -2.46 -3.53
N LEU A 292 -16.64 -2.65 -2.34
CA LEU A 292 -16.68 -1.62 -1.30
C LEU A 292 -15.26 -1.20 -0.87
N CYS A 293 -14.38 -2.17 -0.64
CA CYS A 293 -13.00 -1.93 -0.21
C CYS A 293 -12.18 -1.19 -1.29
N THR A 294 -12.36 -1.51 -2.56
CA THR A 294 -11.67 -0.84 -3.68
C THR A 294 -12.19 0.58 -3.92
N ASN A 295 -13.46 0.86 -3.57
CA ASN A 295 -14.06 2.18 -3.64
C ASN A 295 -13.95 2.97 -2.31
N HIS A 296 -12.87 2.75 -1.55
CA HIS A 296 -12.55 3.50 -0.33
C HIS A 296 -13.61 3.42 0.79
N ARG A 297 -14.35 2.30 0.89
CA ARG A 297 -15.37 2.07 1.93
C ARG A 297 -15.16 0.74 2.66
N PRO A 298 -13.98 0.47 3.23
CA PRO A 298 -13.71 -0.80 3.94
C PRO A 298 -14.59 -0.98 5.18
N ASP A 299 -15.00 0.11 5.84
CA ASP A 299 -15.90 0.06 7.01
C ASP A 299 -17.23 -0.63 6.64
N LEU A 300 -17.83 -0.26 5.50
CA LEU A 300 -19.06 -0.90 5.01
C LEU A 300 -18.78 -2.34 4.55
N GLY A 301 -17.63 -2.59 3.93
CA GLY A 301 -17.21 -3.94 3.56
C GLY A 301 -17.14 -4.88 4.76
N TYR A 302 -16.59 -4.41 5.89
CA TYR A 302 -16.54 -5.16 7.14
C TYR A 302 -17.92 -5.38 7.76
N GLN A 303 -18.81 -4.37 7.72
CA GLN A 303 -20.19 -4.53 8.19
C GLN A 303 -20.96 -5.60 7.41
N VAL A 304 -20.81 -5.62 6.06
CA VAL A 304 -21.39 -6.68 5.21
C VAL A 304 -20.83 -8.05 5.58
N LEU A 305 -19.51 -8.16 5.75
CA LEU A 305 -18.84 -9.39 6.16
C LEU A 305 -19.35 -9.90 7.52
N GLN A 306 -19.55 -9.00 8.50
CA GLN A 306 -20.11 -9.37 9.80
C GLN A 306 -21.56 -9.83 9.69
N SER A 307 -22.37 -9.17 8.85
CA SER A 307 -23.77 -9.56 8.62
C SER A 307 -23.89 -10.96 8.00
N CYS A 308 -23.06 -11.24 6.98
CA CYS A 308 -23.00 -12.57 6.36
C CYS A 308 -22.63 -13.66 7.37
N ASN A 309 -21.69 -13.36 8.26
CA ASN A 309 -21.29 -14.28 9.32
C ASN A 309 -22.42 -14.54 10.34
N GLY A 310 -23.29 -13.54 10.60
CA GLY A 310 -24.48 -13.68 11.45
C GLY A 310 -25.57 -14.57 10.85
N GLU A 311 -25.63 -14.65 9.52
CA GLU A 311 -26.58 -15.46 8.75
C GLU A 311 -26.04 -16.85 8.35
N ASN A 312 -24.90 -17.28 8.91
CA ASN A 312 -24.21 -18.55 8.61
C ASN A 312 -23.83 -18.74 7.12
N VAL A 313 -23.62 -17.65 6.38
CA VAL A 313 -23.01 -17.74 5.05
C VAL A 313 -21.51 -18.01 5.24
N LEU A 314 -21.03 -19.12 4.71
CA LEU A 314 -19.60 -19.48 4.79
C LEU A 314 -18.80 -18.55 3.87
N ILE A 315 -18.32 -17.46 4.43
CA ILE A 315 -17.40 -16.52 3.75
C ILE A 315 -15.98 -17.07 3.83
N ASP A 316 -15.26 -16.97 2.75
CA ASP A 316 -13.89 -17.49 2.61
C ASP A 316 -12.81 -16.48 3.07
N VAL A 317 -11.57 -16.94 3.11
CA VAL A 317 -10.37 -16.16 3.43
C VAL A 317 -10.23 -14.93 2.51
N TYR A 318 -10.71 -15.05 1.25
CA TYR A 318 -10.55 -14.00 0.25
C TYR A 318 -11.32 -12.71 0.61
N ALA A 319 -12.54 -12.82 1.16
CA ALA A 319 -13.31 -11.66 1.60
C ALA A 319 -12.64 -10.93 2.79
N TYR A 320 -12.11 -11.69 3.76
CA TYR A 320 -11.32 -11.13 4.86
C TYR A 320 -10.09 -10.38 4.34
N ASN A 321 -9.37 -11.00 3.40
CA ASN A 321 -8.21 -10.38 2.75
C ASN A 321 -8.56 -9.07 2.03
N ALA A 322 -9.72 -9.01 1.37
CA ALA A 322 -10.20 -7.78 0.72
C ALA A 322 -10.44 -6.66 1.73
N VAL A 323 -11.06 -6.96 2.88
CA VAL A 323 -11.32 -5.98 3.96
C VAL A 323 -10.02 -5.53 4.61
N ILE A 324 -9.12 -6.45 4.97
CA ILE A 324 -7.80 -6.14 5.55
C ILE A 324 -7.02 -5.22 4.61
N ARG A 325 -6.95 -5.55 3.32
CA ARG A 325 -6.30 -4.72 2.30
C ARG A 325 -6.95 -3.34 2.18
N GLY A 326 -8.29 -3.28 2.24
CA GLY A 326 -9.05 -2.04 2.22
C GLY A 326 -8.68 -1.12 3.38
N PHE A 327 -8.68 -1.62 4.61
CA PHE A 327 -8.27 -0.86 5.79
C PHE A 327 -6.79 -0.44 5.74
N CYS A 328 -5.89 -1.33 5.29
CA CYS A 328 -4.48 -1.00 5.11
C CYS A 328 -4.27 0.13 4.08
N ASN A 329 -5.06 0.18 3.00
CA ASN A 329 -4.99 1.26 2.02
C ASN A 329 -5.50 2.60 2.57
N GLU A 330 -6.49 2.57 3.47
CA GLU A 330 -7.02 3.75 4.18
C GLU A 330 -6.17 4.13 5.40
N MET A 331 -5.03 3.47 5.65
CA MET A 331 -4.13 3.68 6.79
C MET A 331 -4.78 3.41 8.16
N LYS A 332 -5.89 2.67 8.21
CA LYS A 332 -6.62 2.25 9.40
C LYS A 332 -6.11 0.89 9.88
N PHE A 333 -4.94 0.89 10.52
CA PHE A 333 -4.24 -0.35 10.86
C PHE A 333 -4.82 -1.09 12.04
N ASP A 334 -5.39 -0.38 13.01
CA ASP A 334 -5.99 -0.98 14.21
C ASP A 334 -7.26 -1.75 13.83
N GLU A 335 -8.04 -1.22 12.87
CA GLU A 335 -9.19 -1.90 12.29
C GLU A 335 -8.76 -3.12 11.47
N ALA A 336 -7.69 -3.00 10.65
CA ALA A 336 -7.16 -4.14 9.90
C ALA A 336 -6.69 -5.27 10.83
N GLU A 337 -6.02 -4.95 11.94
CA GLU A 337 -5.57 -5.89 12.96
C GLU A 337 -6.77 -6.55 13.67
N SER A 338 -7.83 -5.79 13.95
CA SER A 338 -9.09 -6.32 14.49
C SER A 338 -9.75 -7.35 13.57
N VAL A 339 -9.78 -7.07 12.25
CA VAL A 339 -10.32 -8.00 11.23
C VAL A 339 -9.45 -9.25 11.11
N PHE A 340 -8.13 -9.11 11.18
CA PHE A 340 -7.19 -10.23 11.18
C PHE A 340 -7.43 -11.17 12.38
N LEU A 341 -7.59 -10.61 13.58
CA LEU A 341 -7.90 -11.37 14.79
C LEU A 341 -9.31 -12.00 14.75
N ASP A 342 -10.30 -11.35 14.14
CA ASP A 342 -11.65 -11.93 13.96
C ASP A 342 -11.60 -13.15 13.03
N MET A 343 -10.79 -13.07 11.96
CA MET A 343 -10.54 -14.18 11.05
C MET A 343 -9.98 -15.42 11.79
N GLU A 344 -8.96 -15.24 12.64
CA GLU A 344 -8.37 -16.32 13.42
C GLU A 344 -9.34 -16.91 14.46
N LYS A 345 -10.10 -16.05 15.16
CA LYS A 345 -11.14 -16.49 16.13
C LYS A 345 -12.21 -17.38 15.49
N ARG A 346 -12.46 -17.20 14.20
CA ARG A 346 -13.42 -18.04 13.44
C ARG A 346 -12.80 -19.33 12.88
N GLY A 347 -11.53 -19.59 13.17
CA GLY A 347 -10.83 -20.77 12.69
C GLY A 347 -10.41 -20.70 11.22
N LEU A 348 -10.48 -19.52 10.58
CA LEU A 348 -9.93 -19.30 9.26
C LEU A 348 -8.42 -19.06 9.38
N VAL A 349 -7.64 -19.88 8.71
CA VAL A 349 -6.18 -19.78 8.76
C VAL A 349 -5.72 -18.67 7.81
N PRO A 350 -5.04 -17.60 8.32
CA PRO A 350 -4.44 -16.60 7.46
C PRO A 350 -3.44 -17.21 6.48
N ASP A 351 -3.53 -16.83 5.22
CA ASP A 351 -2.65 -17.30 4.17
C ASP A 351 -1.50 -16.31 3.89
N SER A 352 -0.58 -16.68 3.01
CA SER A 352 0.53 -15.81 2.59
C SER A 352 0.06 -14.46 2.05
N TYR A 353 -1.15 -14.39 1.46
CA TYR A 353 -1.73 -13.16 0.95
C TYR A 353 -2.24 -12.25 2.08
N THR A 354 -2.86 -12.82 3.13
CA THR A 354 -3.29 -12.10 4.34
C THR A 354 -2.08 -11.40 4.98
N TYR A 355 -1.00 -12.16 5.21
CA TYR A 355 0.24 -11.61 5.77
C TYR A 355 0.87 -10.56 4.89
N SER A 356 0.92 -10.79 3.57
CA SER A 356 1.44 -9.81 2.61
C SER A 356 0.65 -8.50 2.63
N ALA A 357 -0.68 -8.55 2.76
CA ALA A 357 -1.53 -7.36 2.84
C ALA A 357 -1.25 -6.53 4.10
N MET A 358 -1.14 -7.19 5.26
CA MET A 358 -0.82 -6.54 6.54
C MET A 358 0.61 -5.97 6.55
N ILE A 359 1.61 -6.76 6.11
CA ILE A 359 3.01 -6.33 6.00
C ILE A 359 3.12 -5.13 5.07
N CYS A 360 2.44 -5.17 3.90
CA CYS A 360 2.37 -4.04 2.97
C CYS A 360 1.82 -2.77 3.63
N GLY A 361 0.74 -2.89 4.39
CA GLY A 361 0.14 -1.80 5.14
C GLY A 361 1.13 -1.19 6.13
N TYR A 362 1.77 -1.99 6.97
CA TYR A 362 2.79 -1.52 7.91
C TYR A 362 4.01 -0.91 7.23
N CYS A 363 4.48 -1.50 6.11
CA CYS A 363 5.58 -0.95 5.33
C CYS A 363 5.24 0.40 4.68
N LYS A 364 4.01 0.60 4.19
CA LYS A 364 3.54 1.90 3.66
C LYS A 364 3.53 2.99 4.74
N SER A 365 3.24 2.64 5.99
CA SER A 365 3.23 3.54 7.14
C SER A 365 4.58 3.65 7.85
N SER A 366 5.64 3.06 7.30
CA SER A 366 7.00 3.04 7.89
C SER A 366 7.06 2.41 9.30
N LYS A 367 6.17 1.47 9.62
CA LYS A 367 6.15 0.73 10.90
C LYS A 367 6.91 -0.60 10.74
N LEU A 368 8.20 -0.54 10.43
CA LEU A 368 9.03 -1.71 10.10
C LEU A 368 9.03 -2.78 11.21
N LEU A 369 9.12 -2.39 12.48
CA LEU A 369 9.14 -3.34 13.60
C LEU A 369 7.88 -4.22 13.66
N LYS A 370 6.70 -3.62 13.42
CA LYS A 370 5.44 -4.39 13.33
C LYS A 370 5.42 -5.31 12.11
N ALA A 371 5.94 -4.85 10.97
CA ALA A 371 6.04 -5.66 9.76
C ALA A 371 6.94 -6.88 9.96
N LEU A 372 8.10 -6.72 10.61
CA LEU A 372 9.04 -7.81 10.93
C LEU A 372 8.45 -8.78 11.98
N ALA A 373 7.77 -8.26 13.00
CA ALA A 373 7.10 -9.12 14.00
C ALA A 373 6.03 -10.02 13.34
N LEU A 374 5.26 -9.46 12.40
CA LEU A 374 4.25 -10.21 11.66
C LEU A 374 4.86 -11.22 10.67
N HIS A 375 6.01 -10.88 10.07
CA HIS A 375 6.76 -11.82 9.24
C HIS A 375 7.27 -13.02 10.05
N ASN A 376 7.81 -12.78 11.24
CA ASN A 376 8.26 -13.85 12.14
C ASN A 376 7.09 -14.73 12.62
N ASP A 377 5.91 -14.13 12.90
CA ASP A 377 4.70 -14.90 13.22
C ASP A 377 4.28 -15.81 12.06
N MET A 378 4.32 -15.30 10.83
CA MET A 378 4.03 -16.07 9.61
C MET A 378 4.95 -17.29 9.48
N GLU A 379 6.27 -17.09 9.67
CA GLU A 379 7.26 -18.19 9.61
C GLU A 379 7.07 -19.20 10.75
N SER A 380 6.76 -18.73 11.96
CA SER A 380 6.48 -19.60 13.12
C SER A 380 5.28 -20.51 12.88
N LYS A 381 4.29 -20.07 12.09
CA LYS A 381 3.12 -20.84 11.65
C LYS A 381 3.40 -21.73 10.45
N GLY A 382 4.64 -21.80 9.97
CA GLY A 382 5.07 -22.65 8.86
C GLY A 382 4.66 -22.15 7.47
N ILE A 383 4.22 -20.87 7.35
CA ILE A 383 3.87 -20.26 6.06
C ILE A 383 5.17 -19.74 5.44
N LYS A 384 5.49 -20.23 4.24
CA LYS A 384 6.73 -19.85 3.54
C LYS A 384 6.73 -18.39 3.09
N THR A 385 7.82 -17.71 3.35
CA THR A 385 8.09 -16.36 2.82
C THR A 385 8.20 -16.40 1.30
N ASN A 386 7.55 -15.44 0.64
CA ASN A 386 7.56 -15.29 -0.82
C ASN A 386 8.33 -14.00 -1.23
N CYS A 387 8.68 -13.89 -2.52
CA CYS A 387 9.40 -12.74 -3.06
C CYS A 387 8.68 -11.39 -2.84
N VAL A 388 7.35 -11.39 -2.80
CA VAL A 388 6.55 -10.17 -2.57
C VAL A 388 6.78 -9.61 -1.17
N ILE A 389 6.74 -10.47 -0.15
CA ILE A 389 7.00 -10.06 1.25
C ILE A 389 8.42 -9.57 1.40
N VAL A 390 9.40 -10.29 0.81
CA VAL A 390 10.81 -9.87 0.81
C VAL A 390 10.94 -8.47 0.21
N SER A 391 10.40 -8.23 -0.99
CA SER A 391 10.45 -6.93 -1.68
C SER A 391 9.83 -5.82 -0.86
N LEU A 392 8.70 -6.07 -0.17
CA LEU A 392 8.03 -5.09 0.69
C LEU A 392 8.89 -4.69 1.89
N ILE A 393 9.50 -5.66 2.58
CA ILE A 393 10.36 -5.43 3.74
C ILE A 393 11.62 -4.66 3.32
N LEU A 394 12.32 -5.13 2.27
CA LEU A 394 13.52 -4.46 1.77
C LEU A 394 13.23 -3.03 1.31
N GLN A 395 12.12 -2.80 0.61
CA GLN A 395 11.71 -1.46 0.18
C GLN A 395 11.38 -0.56 1.38
N CYS A 396 10.76 -1.09 2.43
CA CYS A 396 10.48 -0.37 3.66
C CYS A 396 11.79 0.05 4.36
N MET A 397 12.75 -0.85 4.51
CA MET A 397 14.07 -0.54 5.06
C MET A 397 14.77 0.58 4.27
N CYS A 398 14.76 0.49 2.94
CA CYS A 398 15.36 1.52 2.08
C CYS A 398 14.65 2.89 2.20
N LYS A 399 13.33 2.92 2.42
CA LYS A 399 12.57 4.17 2.65
C LYS A 399 12.85 4.78 4.01
N MET A 400 13.14 3.97 5.01
CA MET A 400 13.51 4.42 6.36
C MET A 400 14.98 4.87 6.48
N GLY A 401 15.72 4.86 5.37
CA GLY A 401 17.12 5.26 5.36
C GLY A 401 18.10 4.18 5.87
N MET A 402 17.71 2.92 5.79
CA MET A 402 18.50 1.74 6.23
C MET A 402 18.91 0.86 5.04
N PRO A 403 19.65 1.41 4.04
CA PRO A 403 20.01 0.63 2.86
C PRO A 403 21.08 -0.44 3.13
N SER A 404 21.90 -0.30 4.19
CA SER A 404 22.89 -1.30 4.58
C SER A 404 22.21 -2.57 5.05
N GLU A 405 21.29 -2.40 6.00
CA GLU A 405 20.50 -3.46 6.59
C GLU A 405 19.64 -4.15 5.54
N ALA A 406 19.12 -3.40 4.56
CA ALA A 406 18.35 -3.96 3.44
C ALA A 406 19.22 -4.89 2.57
N VAL A 407 20.48 -4.53 2.29
CA VAL A 407 21.40 -5.39 1.53
C VAL A 407 21.78 -6.64 2.33
N ASP A 408 22.03 -6.50 3.65
CA ASP A 408 22.37 -7.62 4.51
C ASP A 408 21.18 -8.60 4.61
N GLN A 409 19.96 -8.08 4.78
CA GLN A 409 18.74 -8.88 4.81
C GLN A 409 18.45 -9.57 3.46
N PHE A 410 18.75 -8.90 2.34
CA PHE A 410 18.65 -9.52 1.02
C PHE A 410 19.58 -10.74 0.90
N ARG A 411 20.82 -10.63 1.39
CA ARG A 411 21.77 -11.75 1.40
C ARG A 411 21.32 -12.88 2.30
N GLU A 412 20.72 -12.57 3.44
CA GLU A 412 20.15 -13.55 4.36
C GLU A 412 19.03 -14.34 3.70
N TYR A 413 18.05 -13.68 3.09
CA TYR A 413 16.97 -14.36 2.34
C TYR A 413 17.49 -15.23 1.20
N LYS A 414 18.54 -14.77 0.53
CA LYS A 414 19.23 -15.56 -0.50
C LYS A 414 19.88 -16.82 0.08
N SER A 415 20.54 -16.70 1.25
CA SER A 415 21.19 -17.84 1.93
C SER A 415 20.20 -18.88 2.42
N LEU A 416 18.98 -18.46 2.77
CA LEU A 416 17.84 -19.31 3.15
C LEU A 416 17.18 -20.01 1.95
N GLY A 417 17.65 -19.75 0.72
CA GLY A 417 17.13 -20.36 -0.50
C GLY A 417 15.76 -19.85 -0.94
N ILE A 418 15.33 -18.68 -0.45
CA ILE A 418 14.08 -18.03 -0.88
C ILE A 418 14.25 -17.56 -2.33
N TYR A 419 13.24 -17.86 -3.17
CA TYR A 419 13.22 -17.36 -4.54
C TYR A 419 13.09 -15.82 -4.52
N LEU A 420 14.08 -15.13 -5.10
CA LEU A 420 14.13 -13.69 -5.24
C LEU A 420 13.88 -13.32 -6.70
N ASP A 421 12.89 -12.47 -6.92
CA ASP A 421 12.48 -11.99 -8.23
C ASP A 421 13.29 -10.76 -8.69
N GLU A 422 13.04 -10.29 -9.91
CA GLU A 422 13.69 -9.11 -10.51
C GLU A 422 13.47 -7.85 -9.66
N VAL A 423 12.32 -7.72 -8.99
CA VAL A 423 12.01 -6.58 -8.12
C VAL A 423 12.89 -6.58 -6.88
N SER A 424 13.06 -7.73 -6.21
CA SER A 424 13.92 -7.90 -5.04
C SER A 424 15.37 -7.53 -5.35
N TYR A 425 15.88 -7.99 -6.51
CA TYR A 425 17.23 -7.63 -7.00
C TYR A 425 17.34 -6.14 -7.27
N ASN A 426 16.36 -5.51 -7.95
CA ASN A 426 16.39 -4.08 -8.22
C ASN A 426 16.41 -3.23 -6.94
N ILE A 427 15.72 -3.66 -5.89
CA ILE A 427 15.78 -2.99 -4.57
C ILE A 427 17.19 -3.11 -3.97
N ALA A 428 17.82 -4.28 -4.05
CA ALA A 428 19.19 -4.48 -3.56
C ALA A 428 20.21 -3.65 -4.36
N VAL A 429 20.02 -3.52 -5.69
CA VAL A 429 20.82 -2.64 -6.56
C VAL A 429 20.61 -1.17 -6.16
N ASP A 430 19.38 -0.68 -5.99
CA ASP A 430 19.09 0.71 -5.55
C ASP A 430 19.68 1.00 -4.16
N ALA A 431 19.60 0.03 -3.23
CA ALA A 431 20.20 0.14 -1.91
C ALA A 431 21.74 0.26 -1.99
N SER A 432 22.38 -0.58 -2.79
CA SER A 432 23.84 -0.54 -3.01
C SER A 432 24.27 0.78 -3.68
N CYS A 433 23.50 1.28 -4.66
CA CYS A 433 23.71 2.59 -5.29
C CYS A 433 23.61 3.74 -4.27
N LYS A 434 22.64 3.70 -3.35
CA LYS A 434 22.49 4.71 -2.27
C LYS A 434 23.65 4.68 -1.27
N LEU A 435 24.23 3.50 -1.04
CA LEU A 435 25.42 3.35 -0.20
C LEU A 435 26.71 3.77 -0.90
N GLY A 436 26.67 4.11 -2.17
CA GLY A 436 27.86 4.41 -2.97
C GLY A 436 28.69 3.17 -3.35
N LYS A 437 28.16 1.96 -3.19
CA LYS A 437 28.86 0.69 -3.48
C LYS A 437 28.46 0.18 -4.87
N MET A 438 28.95 0.85 -5.93
CA MET A 438 28.58 0.48 -7.32
C MET A 438 29.09 -0.90 -7.73
N ASP A 439 30.26 -1.33 -7.25
CA ASP A 439 30.80 -2.66 -7.53
C ASP A 439 29.84 -3.75 -7.07
N GLN A 440 29.23 -3.57 -5.88
CA GLN A 440 28.24 -4.47 -5.33
C GLN A 440 26.91 -4.45 -6.12
N ALA A 441 26.51 -3.26 -6.61
CA ALA A 441 25.31 -3.13 -7.45
C ALA A 441 25.53 -3.87 -8.80
N LEU A 442 26.72 -3.79 -9.38
CA LEU A 442 27.08 -4.51 -10.59
C LEU A 442 27.18 -6.03 -10.37
N GLU A 443 27.67 -6.48 -9.21
CA GLU A 443 27.69 -7.90 -8.83
C GLU A 443 26.27 -8.49 -8.82
N PHE A 444 25.31 -7.80 -8.22
CA PHE A 444 23.90 -8.23 -8.25
C PHE A 444 23.32 -8.32 -9.65
N LEU A 445 23.70 -7.40 -10.53
CA LEU A 445 23.24 -7.45 -11.93
C LEU A 445 23.87 -8.61 -12.72
N GLU A 446 25.14 -8.91 -12.52
CA GLU A 446 25.78 -10.06 -13.15
C GLU A 446 25.14 -11.36 -12.65
N GLU A 447 24.78 -11.42 -11.37
CA GLU A 447 24.05 -12.55 -10.82
C GLU A 447 22.64 -12.70 -11.48
N MET A 448 21.91 -11.59 -11.70
CA MET A 448 20.64 -11.62 -12.42
C MET A 448 20.82 -12.19 -13.84
N LYS A 449 21.86 -11.76 -14.55
CA LYS A 449 22.18 -12.29 -15.90
C LYS A 449 22.49 -13.78 -15.86
N CYS A 450 23.26 -14.25 -14.87
CA CYS A 450 23.57 -15.66 -14.67
C CYS A 450 22.31 -16.50 -14.39
N LYS A 451 21.29 -15.92 -13.78
CA LYS A 451 19.99 -16.55 -13.53
C LYS A 451 19.00 -16.40 -14.70
N HIS A 452 19.45 -15.92 -15.86
CA HIS A 452 18.63 -15.64 -17.02
C HIS A 452 17.45 -14.67 -16.78
N MET A 453 17.56 -13.79 -15.77
CA MET A 453 16.58 -12.73 -15.54
C MET A 453 16.73 -11.63 -16.60
N VAL A 454 15.61 -11.11 -17.10
CA VAL A 454 15.60 -10.09 -18.14
C VAL A 454 15.84 -8.71 -17.52
N LEU A 455 16.91 -8.03 -17.92
CA LEU A 455 17.14 -6.64 -17.53
C LEU A 455 16.21 -5.71 -18.31
N ASP A 456 15.34 -5.01 -17.58
CA ASP A 456 14.39 -4.05 -18.14
C ASP A 456 14.84 -2.58 -17.96
N ILE A 457 13.99 -1.65 -18.38
CA ILE A 457 14.20 -0.20 -18.27
C ILE A 457 14.46 0.23 -16.83
N MET A 458 13.80 -0.41 -15.86
CA MET A 458 13.91 -0.06 -14.44
C MET A 458 15.32 -0.32 -13.89
N HIS A 459 15.94 -1.43 -14.24
CA HIS A 459 17.29 -1.78 -13.82
C HIS A 459 18.34 -0.79 -14.35
N TYR A 460 18.26 -0.45 -15.64
CA TYR A 460 19.13 0.57 -16.23
C TYR A 460 18.92 1.94 -15.60
N THR A 461 17.68 2.35 -15.36
CA THR A 461 17.35 3.63 -14.70
C THR A 461 17.89 3.69 -13.28
N THR A 462 17.84 2.57 -12.54
CA THR A 462 18.39 2.47 -11.18
C THR A 462 19.91 2.62 -11.16
N LEU A 463 20.61 2.01 -12.11
CA LEU A 463 22.06 2.17 -12.24
C LEU A 463 22.46 3.59 -12.66
N ILE A 464 21.77 4.17 -13.66
CA ILE A 464 21.98 5.57 -14.09
C ILE A 464 21.83 6.49 -12.87
N LYS A 465 20.82 6.28 -12.06
CA LYS A 465 20.62 7.02 -10.79
C LYS A 465 21.80 6.82 -9.84
N GLY A 466 22.27 5.59 -9.67
CA GLY A 466 23.43 5.26 -8.82
C GLY A 466 24.69 6.00 -9.24
N TYR A 467 25.04 5.95 -10.51
CA TYR A 467 26.20 6.67 -11.04
C TYR A 467 26.06 8.19 -10.93
N CYS A 468 24.86 8.72 -11.16
CA CYS A 468 24.58 10.15 -10.96
C CYS A 468 24.73 10.57 -9.48
N LEU A 469 24.37 9.73 -8.53
CA LEU A 469 24.54 10.01 -7.09
C LEU A 469 26.02 10.04 -6.68
N GLN A 470 26.88 9.25 -7.34
CA GLN A 470 28.34 9.24 -7.11
C GLN A 470 29.10 10.33 -7.87
N GLY A 471 28.41 11.08 -8.73
CA GLY A 471 29.07 12.08 -9.59
C GLY A 471 29.66 11.53 -10.89
N ASN A 472 29.57 10.23 -11.14
CA ASN A 472 30.10 9.55 -12.33
C ASN A 472 29.11 9.69 -13.51
N VAL A 473 28.93 10.91 -13.96
CA VAL A 473 27.96 11.25 -15.01
C VAL A 473 28.31 10.66 -16.36
N VAL A 474 29.60 10.41 -16.64
CA VAL A 474 30.07 9.84 -17.91
C VAL A 474 29.58 8.40 -18.06
N GLU A 475 29.69 7.61 -17.00
CA GLU A 475 29.22 6.22 -16.92
C GLU A 475 27.68 6.15 -17.02
N ALA A 476 26.99 7.10 -16.38
CA ALA A 476 25.54 7.19 -16.50
C ALA A 476 25.07 7.41 -17.95
N VAL A 477 25.76 8.28 -18.70
CA VAL A 477 25.48 8.52 -20.14
C VAL A 477 25.88 7.31 -20.99
N SER A 478 26.94 6.60 -20.63
CA SER A 478 27.37 5.35 -21.32
C SER A 478 26.30 4.27 -21.16
N LEU A 479 25.73 4.09 -19.97
CA LEU A 479 24.64 3.16 -19.73
C LEU A 479 23.36 3.50 -20.51
N LEU A 480 23.05 4.81 -20.67
CA LEU A 480 21.93 5.23 -21.50
C LEU A 480 22.13 4.83 -22.98
N LYS A 481 23.38 4.90 -23.48
CA LYS A 481 23.71 4.44 -24.83
C LYS A 481 23.57 2.91 -24.93
N GLU A 482 24.16 2.17 -24.01
CA GLU A 482 24.04 0.70 -23.96
C GLU A 482 22.58 0.25 -23.94
N MET A 483 21.71 0.90 -23.12
CA MET A 483 20.29 0.65 -23.08
C MET A 483 19.64 0.80 -24.46
N LYS A 484 19.99 1.85 -25.21
CA LYS A 484 19.48 2.08 -26.55
C LYS A 484 20.00 1.05 -27.57
N GLU A 485 21.27 0.66 -27.49
CA GLU A 485 21.90 -0.37 -28.34
C GLU A 485 21.24 -1.74 -28.15
N LYS A 486 20.79 -2.06 -26.95
CA LYS A 486 19.99 -3.27 -26.63
C LYS A 486 18.52 -3.19 -27.05
N GLY A 487 18.11 -2.11 -27.74
CA GLY A 487 16.73 -1.92 -28.20
C GLY A 487 15.73 -1.50 -27.11
N LEU A 488 16.19 -1.24 -25.88
CA LEU A 488 15.35 -0.72 -24.81
C LEU A 488 15.17 0.79 -24.99
N LYS A 489 13.93 1.25 -25.16
CA LYS A 489 13.62 2.68 -25.34
C LYS A 489 13.56 3.37 -23.98
N PRO A 490 14.47 4.33 -23.68
CA PRO A 490 14.39 5.11 -22.44
C PRO A 490 13.03 5.81 -22.32
N ASP A 491 12.48 5.80 -21.13
CA ASP A 491 11.24 6.50 -20.80
C ASP A 491 11.51 7.91 -20.23
N ILE A 492 10.46 8.67 -19.99
CA ILE A 492 10.56 10.01 -19.39
C ILE A 492 11.23 9.96 -18.01
N THR A 493 11.04 8.87 -17.24
CA THR A 493 11.65 8.67 -15.92
C THR A 493 13.16 8.55 -16.02
N THR A 494 13.67 7.81 -17.00
CA THR A 494 15.11 7.65 -17.27
C THR A 494 15.77 9.01 -17.58
N TYR A 495 15.14 9.81 -18.45
CA TYR A 495 15.64 11.16 -18.76
C TYR A 495 15.56 12.10 -17.56
N ASN A 496 14.50 12.04 -16.77
CA ASN A 496 14.36 12.83 -15.54
C ASN A 496 15.47 12.52 -14.52
N VAL A 497 15.78 11.24 -14.31
CA VAL A 497 16.86 10.80 -13.44
C VAL A 497 18.21 11.33 -13.91
N LEU A 498 18.47 11.30 -15.22
CA LEU A 498 19.70 11.81 -15.79
C LEU A 498 19.79 13.34 -15.68
N ALA A 499 18.69 14.07 -15.96
CA ALA A 499 18.62 15.52 -15.79
C ALA A 499 18.89 15.94 -14.32
N ALA A 500 18.25 15.24 -13.36
CA ALA A 500 18.51 15.44 -11.95
C ALA A 500 19.96 15.15 -11.57
N GLY A 501 20.55 14.11 -12.17
CA GLY A 501 21.98 13.79 -12.02
C GLY A 501 22.89 14.91 -12.52
N PHE A 502 22.63 15.45 -13.71
CA PHE A 502 23.37 16.60 -14.23
C PHE A 502 23.28 17.82 -13.32
N CYS A 503 22.08 18.17 -12.85
CA CYS A 503 21.88 19.31 -11.96
C CYS A 503 22.66 19.16 -10.65
N ARG A 504 22.56 18.00 -9.98
CA ARG A 504 23.26 17.71 -8.71
C ARG A 504 24.77 17.83 -8.83
N ASN A 505 25.33 17.46 -10.00
CA ASN A 505 26.76 17.50 -10.25
C ASN A 505 27.21 18.82 -10.86
N GLY A 506 26.39 19.89 -10.77
CA GLY A 506 26.75 21.21 -11.22
C GLY A 506 26.75 21.41 -12.74
N LEU A 507 26.20 20.46 -13.50
CA LEU A 507 26.13 20.49 -14.97
C LEU A 507 24.76 20.99 -15.45
N GLY A 508 24.26 22.13 -14.89
CA GLY A 508 22.93 22.66 -15.19
C GLY A 508 22.68 22.91 -16.69
N ALA A 509 23.68 23.41 -17.42
CA ALA A 509 23.55 23.61 -18.86
C ALA A 509 23.24 22.31 -19.61
N LYS A 510 23.90 21.18 -19.26
CA LYS A 510 23.64 19.89 -19.87
C LYS A 510 22.26 19.32 -19.53
N ALA A 511 21.71 19.70 -18.38
CA ALA A 511 20.36 19.34 -18.01
C ALA A 511 19.32 20.08 -18.88
N LEU A 512 19.58 21.34 -19.22
CA LEU A 512 18.74 22.11 -20.14
C LEU A 512 18.85 21.58 -21.57
N ASP A 513 20.08 21.33 -22.06
CA ASP A 513 20.29 20.67 -23.36
C ASP A 513 19.55 19.32 -23.47
N LEU A 514 19.46 18.59 -22.35
CA LEU A 514 18.72 17.32 -22.29
C LEU A 514 17.21 17.54 -22.40
N LEU A 515 16.66 18.64 -21.86
CA LEU A 515 15.25 19.00 -22.06
C LEU A 515 14.95 19.27 -23.54
N ASP A 516 15.78 20.09 -24.18
CA ASP A 516 15.63 20.39 -25.61
C ASP A 516 15.70 19.10 -26.45
N TYR A 517 16.60 18.18 -26.07
CA TYR A 517 16.69 16.85 -26.69
C TYR A 517 15.41 16.02 -26.46
N MET A 518 14.82 16.04 -25.28
CA MET A 518 13.56 15.33 -24.97
C MET A 518 12.42 15.85 -25.83
N GLU A 519 12.27 17.18 -25.96
CA GLU A 519 11.24 17.83 -26.78
C GLU A 519 11.40 17.50 -28.28
N ALA A 520 12.63 17.54 -28.78
CA ALA A 520 12.95 17.20 -30.17
C ALA A 520 12.61 15.73 -30.53
N HIS A 521 12.61 14.83 -29.52
CA HIS A 521 12.28 13.40 -29.69
C HIS A 521 10.83 13.05 -29.30
N GLY A 522 9.96 14.07 -29.10
CA GLY A 522 8.54 13.90 -28.84
C GLY A 522 8.18 13.58 -27.38
N PHE A 523 9.14 13.66 -26.45
CA PHE A 523 8.87 13.62 -25.03
C PHE A 523 8.53 15.02 -24.54
N LYS A 524 7.29 15.26 -24.12
CA LYS A 524 6.92 16.56 -23.52
C LYS A 524 7.32 16.56 -22.04
N PRO A 525 8.28 17.42 -21.61
CA PRO A 525 8.56 17.60 -20.19
C PRO A 525 7.28 18.04 -19.47
N ASP A 526 7.00 17.36 -18.38
CA ASP A 526 5.84 17.68 -17.54
C ASP A 526 6.26 18.55 -16.33
N SER A 527 5.28 18.93 -15.53
CA SER A 527 5.56 19.72 -14.31
C SER A 527 6.49 18.97 -13.34
N VAL A 528 6.51 17.64 -13.36
CA VAL A 528 7.40 16.82 -12.53
C VAL A 528 8.85 16.99 -12.98
N THR A 529 9.09 16.96 -14.29
CA THR A 529 10.41 17.20 -14.88
C THR A 529 10.93 18.60 -14.51
N HIS A 530 10.13 19.64 -14.70
CA HIS A 530 10.49 21.01 -14.35
C HIS A 530 10.80 21.19 -12.86
N ASN A 531 9.95 20.64 -12.00
CA ASN A 531 10.13 20.70 -10.54
C ASN A 531 11.42 19.99 -10.11
N MET A 532 11.70 18.81 -10.68
CA MET A 532 12.90 18.04 -10.39
C MET A 532 14.18 18.84 -10.79
N ILE A 533 14.18 19.51 -11.93
CA ILE A 533 15.31 20.36 -12.36
C ILE A 533 15.51 21.52 -11.40
N ILE A 534 14.45 22.25 -11.03
CA ILE A 534 14.51 23.36 -10.09
C ILE A 534 15.09 22.90 -8.75
N GLU A 535 14.53 21.82 -8.16
CA GLU A 535 15.02 21.29 -6.87
C GLU A 535 16.49 20.87 -6.94
N ASN A 536 16.89 20.15 -7.98
CA ASN A 536 18.25 19.64 -8.10
C ASN A 536 19.26 20.74 -8.47
N LEU A 537 18.91 21.78 -9.22
CA LEU A 537 19.75 22.96 -9.41
C LEU A 537 20.02 23.67 -8.07
N CYS A 538 19.00 23.79 -7.22
CA CYS A 538 19.16 24.37 -5.88
C CYS A 538 20.05 23.50 -4.99
N ILE A 539 19.87 22.16 -4.98
CA ILE A 539 20.72 21.22 -4.24
C ILE A 539 22.17 21.29 -4.73
N GLY A 540 22.41 21.48 -6.04
CA GLY A 540 23.73 21.69 -6.64
C GLY A 540 24.32 23.09 -6.39
N GLY A 541 23.70 23.92 -5.57
CA GLY A 541 24.17 25.28 -5.22
C GLY A 541 23.96 26.34 -6.31
N LYS A 542 23.25 25.98 -7.40
CA LYS A 542 23.00 26.88 -8.56
C LYS A 542 21.63 27.56 -8.49
N VAL A 543 21.37 28.22 -7.38
CA VAL A 543 20.08 28.83 -7.08
C VAL A 543 19.66 29.88 -8.11
N LYS A 544 20.59 30.70 -8.61
CA LYS A 544 20.32 31.72 -9.63
C LYS A 544 19.93 31.12 -10.99
N GLU A 545 20.51 29.95 -11.35
CA GLU A 545 20.13 29.23 -12.56
C GLU A 545 18.71 28.66 -12.42
N ALA A 546 18.35 28.15 -11.21
CA ALA A 546 17.00 27.70 -10.91
C ALA A 546 15.95 28.82 -10.99
N GLU A 547 16.28 30.02 -10.49
CA GLU A 547 15.42 31.21 -10.63
C GLU A 547 15.25 31.63 -12.09
N GLY A 548 16.33 31.63 -12.87
CA GLY A 548 16.32 31.91 -14.30
C GLY A 548 15.41 30.95 -15.04
N PHE A 549 15.56 29.64 -14.75
CA PHE A 549 14.73 28.59 -15.34
C PHE A 549 13.25 28.72 -14.92
N LEU A 550 12.97 28.97 -13.61
CA LEU A 550 11.59 29.23 -13.17
C LEU A 550 10.98 30.41 -13.93
N ASN A 551 11.76 31.49 -14.16
CA ASN A 551 11.26 32.68 -14.86
C ASN A 551 11.03 32.46 -16.35
N SER A 552 11.75 31.54 -16.99
CA SER A 552 11.58 31.19 -18.41
C SER A 552 10.34 30.32 -18.68
N LEU A 553 9.79 29.63 -17.67
CA LEU A 553 8.61 28.80 -17.85
C LEU A 553 7.37 29.63 -18.19
N GLU A 554 6.68 29.28 -19.27
CA GLU A 554 5.41 29.92 -19.68
C GLU A 554 4.30 29.75 -18.64
N TYR A 555 4.17 28.53 -18.10
CA TYR A 555 3.15 28.17 -17.11
C TYR A 555 3.80 27.87 -15.76
N LYS A 556 3.54 28.74 -14.78
CA LYS A 556 4.00 28.58 -13.40
C LYS A 556 2.83 28.11 -12.54
N ASN A 557 2.84 26.85 -12.18
CA ASN A 557 1.81 26.27 -11.32
C ASN A 557 2.25 26.25 -9.84
N VAL A 558 1.33 25.88 -8.97
CA VAL A 558 1.58 25.76 -7.52
C VAL A 558 2.73 24.80 -7.22
N ASP A 559 2.88 23.73 -8.02
CA ASP A 559 3.91 22.72 -7.82
C ASP A 559 5.30 23.26 -8.15
N THR A 560 5.42 24.07 -9.21
CA THR A 560 6.67 24.70 -9.64
C THR A 560 7.19 25.70 -8.59
N TYR A 561 6.30 26.54 -8.06
CA TYR A 561 6.67 27.43 -6.95
C TYR A 561 7.01 26.64 -5.67
N SER A 562 6.27 25.55 -5.41
CA SER A 562 6.55 24.66 -4.27
C SER A 562 7.93 24.01 -4.38
N ALA A 563 8.33 23.60 -5.58
CA ALA A 563 9.67 23.06 -5.87
C ALA A 563 10.76 24.11 -5.61
N MET A 564 10.56 25.38 -6.05
CA MET A 564 11.51 26.44 -5.82
C MET A 564 11.68 26.78 -4.34
N VAL A 565 10.58 26.91 -3.60
CA VAL A 565 10.63 27.15 -2.13
C VAL A 565 11.30 25.97 -1.42
N SER A 566 10.99 24.71 -1.83
CA SER A 566 11.65 23.53 -1.30
C SER A 566 13.15 23.52 -1.59
N GLY A 567 13.53 23.91 -2.81
CA GLY A 567 14.92 24.03 -3.24
C GLY A 567 15.71 25.09 -2.45
N TYR A 568 15.12 26.25 -2.20
CA TYR A 568 15.73 27.26 -1.30
C TYR A 568 15.97 26.70 0.10
N CYS A 569 15.01 25.93 0.65
CA CYS A 569 15.17 25.31 1.97
C CYS A 569 16.33 24.30 2.00
N GLU A 570 16.50 23.50 0.96
CA GLU A 570 17.61 22.51 0.86
C GLU A 570 18.96 23.20 0.66
N ALA A 571 19.00 24.33 -0.05
CA ALA A 571 20.19 25.15 -0.24
C ALA A 571 20.51 26.06 0.96
N ASN A 572 19.75 25.98 2.07
CA ASN A 572 19.86 26.85 3.25
C ASN A 572 19.64 28.35 2.96
N HIS A 573 18.89 28.69 1.92
CA HIS A 573 18.43 30.03 1.57
C HIS A 573 17.05 30.30 2.19
N THR A 574 16.93 30.17 3.50
CA THR A 574 15.65 30.19 4.22
C THR A 574 14.94 31.55 4.14
N LYS A 575 15.71 32.63 4.05
CA LYS A 575 15.15 34.02 3.90
C LYS A 575 14.44 34.18 2.58
N GLU A 576 15.07 33.79 1.50
CA GLU A 576 14.54 33.82 0.13
C GLU A 576 13.31 32.90 -0.01
N ALA A 577 13.36 31.71 0.64
CA ALA A 577 12.22 30.81 0.71
C ALA A 577 11.01 31.46 1.38
N TYR A 578 11.23 32.12 2.52
CA TYR A 578 10.21 32.85 3.26
C TYR A 578 9.64 34.03 2.44
N GLU A 579 10.50 34.85 1.84
CA GLU A 579 10.08 36.02 1.04
C GLU A 579 9.26 35.60 -0.18
N LEU A 580 9.68 34.55 -0.90
CA LEU A 580 8.91 33.99 -2.02
C LEU A 580 7.54 33.51 -1.55
N LEU A 581 7.50 32.76 -0.44
CA LEU A 581 6.27 32.22 0.10
C LEU A 581 5.28 33.33 0.53
N ILE A 582 5.75 34.37 1.20
CA ILE A 582 4.91 35.52 1.58
C ILE A 582 4.43 36.29 0.35
N ARG A 583 5.26 36.42 -0.70
CA ARG A 583 4.86 37.07 -1.96
C ARG A 583 3.73 36.29 -2.65
N LEU A 584 3.85 34.93 -2.71
CA LEU A 584 2.81 34.07 -3.27
C LEU A 584 1.52 34.16 -2.44
N ALA A 585 1.67 34.20 -1.12
CA ALA A 585 0.57 34.42 -0.20
C ALA A 585 -0.19 35.72 -0.48
N LYS A 586 0.51 36.82 -0.67
CA LYS A 586 -0.09 38.15 -1.01
C LYS A 586 -0.78 38.16 -2.37
N GLN A 587 -0.34 37.30 -3.30
CA GLN A 587 -0.96 37.11 -4.62
C GLN A 587 -2.17 36.16 -4.60
N GLY A 588 -2.53 35.57 -3.46
CA GLY A 588 -3.63 34.60 -3.32
C GLY A 588 -3.33 33.24 -3.95
N THR A 589 -2.06 32.96 -4.26
CA THR A 589 -1.67 31.68 -4.83
C THR A 589 -1.63 30.61 -3.75
N LEU A 590 -2.42 29.54 -3.89
CA LEU A 590 -2.41 28.40 -2.99
C LEU A 590 -1.01 27.75 -2.98
N VAL A 591 -0.44 27.56 -1.80
CA VAL A 591 0.85 26.85 -1.62
C VAL A 591 0.59 25.54 -0.89
N LYS A 592 1.35 24.49 -1.24
CA LYS A 592 1.22 23.19 -0.55
C LYS A 592 1.59 23.32 0.93
N GLN A 593 0.74 22.83 1.82
CA GLN A 593 0.95 22.83 3.27
C GLN A 593 2.31 22.23 3.69
N GLY A 594 2.77 21.17 2.99
CA GLY A 594 4.05 20.53 3.25
C GLY A 594 5.26 21.45 3.03
N VAL A 595 5.18 22.36 2.07
CA VAL A 595 6.24 23.34 1.80
C VAL A 595 6.29 24.42 2.89
N CYS A 596 5.13 24.90 3.31
CA CYS A 596 5.03 25.82 4.45
C CYS A 596 5.65 25.20 5.71
N PHE A 597 5.41 23.91 5.94
CA PHE A 597 6.01 23.16 7.06
C PHE A 597 7.55 23.06 6.94
N LYS A 598 8.09 22.86 5.73
CA LYS A 598 9.55 22.84 5.52
C LYS A 598 10.18 24.19 5.88
N VAL A 599 9.64 25.29 5.37
CA VAL A 599 10.14 26.65 5.66
C VAL A 599 10.04 26.94 7.16
N LEU A 600 8.89 26.66 7.76
CA LEU A 600 8.67 26.85 9.20
C LEU A 600 9.66 26.03 10.05
N SER A 601 9.90 24.76 9.66
CA SER A 601 10.86 23.91 10.38
C SER A 601 12.29 24.44 10.28
N LYS A 602 12.70 24.98 9.12
CA LYS A 602 14.01 25.60 8.94
C LYS A 602 14.14 26.89 9.75
N LEU A 603 13.14 27.79 9.71
CA LEU A 603 13.11 29.00 10.53
C LEU A 603 13.25 28.69 12.03
N CYS A 604 12.55 27.66 12.52
CA CYS A 604 12.66 27.20 13.91
C CYS A 604 14.06 26.66 14.24
N VAL A 605 14.73 25.96 13.32
CA VAL A 605 16.10 25.46 13.53
C VAL A 605 17.12 26.60 13.55
N GLU A 606 16.92 27.62 12.71
CA GLU A 606 17.75 28.83 12.66
C GLU A 606 17.47 29.81 13.82
N GLY A 607 16.41 29.58 14.60
CA GLY A 607 16.00 30.43 15.73
C GLY A 607 15.28 31.72 15.31
N ASP A 608 14.87 31.85 14.05
CA ASP A 608 14.09 32.99 13.56
C ASP A 608 12.59 32.83 13.88
N ASN A 609 12.30 32.92 15.19
CA ASN A 609 10.96 32.65 15.71
C ASN A 609 9.93 33.67 15.27
N ASP A 610 10.33 34.92 15.05
CA ASP A 610 9.41 36.00 14.63
C ASP A 610 8.87 35.76 13.22
N ARG A 611 9.73 35.36 12.28
CA ARG A 611 9.27 34.96 10.94
C ARG A 611 8.46 33.68 10.96
N ALA A 612 8.77 32.72 11.86
CA ALA A 612 7.98 31.50 12.00
C ALA A 612 6.55 31.79 12.47
N ILE A 613 6.35 32.72 13.41
CA ILE A 613 5.03 33.20 13.85
C ILE A 613 4.28 33.91 12.72
N LEU A 614 4.94 34.84 12.03
CA LEU A 614 4.35 35.57 10.89
C LEU A 614 3.94 34.64 9.77
N LEU A 615 4.68 33.52 9.56
CA LEU A 615 4.33 32.50 8.59
C LEU A 615 3.06 31.74 8.99
N LEU A 616 2.91 31.38 10.28
CA LEU A 616 1.66 30.80 10.78
C LEU A 616 0.46 31.73 10.55
N GLU A 617 0.60 33.00 10.86
CA GLU A 617 -0.44 34.02 10.63
C GLU A 617 -0.79 34.16 9.14
N ALA A 618 0.24 34.21 8.26
CA ALA A 618 0.05 34.27 6.82
C ALA A 618 -0.70 33.04 6.25
N MET A 619 -0.40 31.83 6.76
CA MET A 619 -1.13 30.64 6.38
C MET A 619 -2.61 30.75 6.72
N LEU A 620 -2.92 31.29 7.88
CA LEU A 620 -4.30 31.49 8.35
C LEU A 620 -5.06 32.52 7.49
N ALA A 621 -4.38 33.59 7.09
CA ALA A 621 -4.97 34.59 6.19
C ALA A 621 -5.32 34.02 4.81
N LEU A 622 -4.66 32.91 4.41
CA LEU A 622 -4.89 32.19 3.14
C LEU A 622 -5.89 31.03 3.24
N ASN A 623 -6.57 30.83 4.38
CA ASN A 623 -7.39 29.68 4.66
C ASN A 623 -6.66 28.33 4.51
N VAL A 624 -5.34 28.31 4.72
CA VAL A 624 -4.54 27.11 4.85
C VAL A 624 -4.42 26.77 6.33
N ASP A 625 -5.23 25.84 6.83
CA ASP A 625 -5.22 25.52 8.25
C ASP A 625 -3.91 24.82 8.65
N PRO A 626 -3.07 25.45 9.52
CA PRO A 626 -1.88 24.81 10.01
C PRO A 626 -2.22 23.61 10.88
N LYS A 627 -1.55 22.46 10.65
CA LYS A 627 -1.72 21.28 11.49
C LYS A 627 -1.09 21.47 12.87
N ARG A 628 -1.60 20.76 13.88
CA ARG A 628 -1.05 20.76 15.26
C ARG A 628 0.48 20.63 15.29
N ILE A 629 1.08 19.80 14.43
CA ILE A 629 2.53 19.61 14.34
C ILE A 629 3.28 20.92 14.04
N MET A 630 2.70 21.84 13.26
CA MET A 630 3.31 23.14 12.96
C MET A 630 3.35 24.02 14.20
N TYR A 631 2.24 24.10 14.93
CA TYR A 631 2.18 24.82 16.21
C TYR A 631 3.17 24.26 17.22
N ASN A 632 3.22 22.94 17.38
CA ASN A 632 4.14 22.27 18.31
C ASN A 632 5.60 22.59 17.97
N LYS A 633 5.96 22.66 16.68
CA LYS A 633 7.33 23.00 16.26
C LYS A 633 7.72 24.44 16.64
N VAL A 634 6.81 25.39 16.44
CA VAL A 634 7.04 26.81 16.82
C VAL A 634 7.08 26.95 18.34
N ILE A 635 6.15 26.35 19.07
CA ILE A 635 6.15 26.34 20.54
C ILE A 635 7.47 25.75 21.07
N ALA A 636 7.95 24.62 20.51
CA ALA A 636 9.20 24.01 20.91
C ALA A 636 10.40 24.97 20.72
N SER A 637 10.48 25.65 19.57
CA SER A 637 11.53 26.61 19.26
C SER A 637 11.50 27.81 20.21
N LEU A 638 10.32 28.39 20.44
CA LEU A 638 10.12 29.51 21.38
C LEU A 638 10.47 29.12 22.82
N CYS A 639 10.09 27.92 23.24
CA CYS A 639 10.43 27.35 24.54
C CYS A 639 11.95 27.15 24.72
N GLN A 640 12.65 26.71 23.67
CA GLN A 640 14.11 26.58 23.67
C GLN A 640 14.81 27.93 23.73
N ALA A 641 14.27 28.97 23.06
CA ALA A 641 14.76 30.33 23.09
C ALA A 641 14.43 31.08 24.40
N GLY A 642 13.59 30.54 25.27
CA GLY A 642 13.15 31.18 26.51
C GLY A 642 12.06 32.27 26.29
N GLU A 643 11.46 32.35 25.10
CA GLU A 643 10.41 33.32 24.75
C GLU A 643 9.02 32.85 25.19
N VAL A 644 8.84 32.58 26.47
CA VAL A 644 7.66 31.92 27.05
C VAL A 644 6.35 32.68 26.77
N LYS A 645 6.38 34.01 26.75
CA LYS A 645 5.18 34.83 26.44
C LYS A 645 4.69 34.62 25.01
N LYS A 646 5.60 34.53 24.01
CA LYS A 646 5.25 34.28 22.63
C LYS A 646 4.79 32.80 22.48
N ALA A 647 5.44 31.86 23.17
CA ALA A 647 5.03 30.45 23.18
C ALA A 647 3.59 30.29 23.72
N ARG A 648 3.23 31.05 24.78
CA ARG A 648 1.87 31.04 25.31
C ARG A 648 0.86 31.59 24.30
N TRP A 649 1.18 32.67 23.62
CA TRP A 649 0.31 33.21 22.59
C TRP A 649 0.05 32.23 21.45
N VAL A 650 1.11 31.52 20.99
CA VAL A 650 0.96 30.46 19.94
C VAL A 650 0.13 29.29 20.45
N PHE A 651 0.30 28.90 21.73
CA PHE A 651 -0.49 27.85 22.38
C PHE A 651 -1.98 28.25 22.47
N ASP A 652 -2.28 29.47 22.89
CA ASP A 652 -3.66 29.94 22.99
C ASP A 652 -4.32 30.01 21.61
N SER A 653 -3.59 30.49 20.59
CA SER A 653 -4.05 30.47 19.17
C SER A 653 -4.37 29.06 18.65
N LEU A 654 -3.60 28.04 19.06
CA LEU A 654 -3.89 26.64 18.74
C LEU A 654 -5.23 26.19 19.36
N VAL A 655 -5.45 26.53 20.63
CA VAL A 655 -6.68 26.17 21.39
C VAL A 655 -7.91 26.89 20.87
N GLU A 656 -7.81 28.20 20.58
CA GLU A 656 -8.92 29.01 20.03
C GLU A 656 -9.46 28.49 18.71
N ARG A 657 -8.59 27.78 17.94
CA ARG A 657 -8.97 27.16 16.68
C ARG A 657 -9.58 25.76 16.81
N GLY A 658 -9.82 25.30 18.04
CA GLY A 658 -10.39 23.99 18.30
C GLY A 658 -9.42 22.83 18.12
N LEU A 659 -8.11 23.08 17.91
CA LEU A 659 -7.09 22.05 17.89
C LEU A 659 -6.77 21.61 19.33
N THR A 660 -6.86 20.33 19.62
CA THR A 660 -6.52 19.82 20.96
C THR A 660 -5.00 19.71 21.10
N PRO A 661 -4.37 20.43 22.05
CA PRO A 661 -2.96 20.21 22.38
C PRO A 661 -2.73 18.77 22.84
N ASP A 662 -1.56 18.21 22.57
CA ASP A 662 -1.18 16.87 23.07
C ASP A 662 -0.31 16.93 24.32
N VAL A 663 -0.03 15.77 24.91
CA VAL A 663 0.83 15.63 26.09
C VAL A 663 2.17 16.35 25.89
N ILE A 664 2.75 16.23 24.70
CA ILE A 664 4.05 16.83 24.37
C ILE A 664 3.97 18.35 24.42
N THR A 665 2.92 18.97 23.86
CA THR A 665 2.72 20.42 23.85
C THR A 665 2.59 20.97 25.27
N TYR A 666 1.77 20.34 26.10
CA TYR A 666 1.60 20.72 27.51
C TYR A 666 2.92 20.59 28.28
N THR A 667 3.62 19.47 28.12
CA THR A 667 4.90 19.20 28.82
C THR A 667 5.98 20.22 28.41
N MET A 668 6.08 20.59 27.13
CA MET A 668 7.01 21.63 26.68
C MET A 668 6.71 22.99 27.29
N MET A 669 5.43 23.37 27.30
CA MET A 669 5.01 24.67 27.91
C MET A 669 5.27 24.69 29.42
N MET A 670 4.90 23.63 30.14
CA MET A 670 5.16 23.51 31.58
C MET A 670 6.66 23.58 31.88
N ASN A 671 7.51 22.84 31.13
CA ASN A 671 8.97 22.88 31.28
C ASN A 671 9.53 24.29 31.08
N SER A 672 8.98 25.06 30.13
CA SER A 672 9.40 26.42 29.86
C SER A 672 9.01 27.38 30.99
N TYR A 673 7.79 27.27 31.53
CA TYR A 673 7.37 28.01 32.70
C TYR A 673 8.19 27.67 33.93
N CYS A 674 8.47 26.37 34.13
CA CYS A 674 9.34 25.90 35.22
C CYS A 674 10.75 26.47 35.15
N LYS A 675 11.34 26.60 33.96
CA LYS A 675 12.67 27.19 33.74
C LYS A 675 12.75 28.69 34.06
N VAL A 676 11.63 29.42 33.91
CA VAL A 676 11.52 30.87 34.20
C VAL A 676 10.97 31.14 35.61
N ASP A 677 10.85 30.09 36.42
CA ASP A 677 10.36 30.14 37.83
C ASP A 677 8.90 30.60 37.99
N CYS A 678 8.09 30.42 36.92
CA CYS A 678 6.66 30.73 36.88
C CYS A 678 5.84 29.46 37.18
N LEU A 679 5.87 29.00 38.43
CA LEU A 679 5.25 27.73 38.83
C LEU A 679 3.74 27.75 38.85
N GLN A 680 3.12 28.92 39.06
CA GLN A 680 1.67 29.03 39.06
C GLN A 680 1.09 28.73 37.66
N GLU A 681 1.68 29.28 36.64
CA GLU A 681 1.28 29.06 35.24
C GLU A 681 1.50 27.62 34.81
N ALA A 682 2.57 26.97 35.30
CA ALA A 682 2.81 25.56 35.06
C ALA A 682 1.73 24.69 35.73
N ARG A 683 1.30 25.02 36.94
CA ARG A 683 0.20 24.38 37.65
C ARG A 683 -1.13 24.52 36.90
N ASP A 684 -1.43 25.73 36.43
CA ASP A 684 -2.65 26.03 35.72
C ASP A 684 -2.73 25.22 34.41
N LEU A 685 -1.60 25.07 33.69
CA LEU A 685 -1.50 24.21 32.51
C LEU A 685 -1.68 22.72 32.82
N PHE A 686 -1.14 22.25 33.95
CA PHE A 686 -1.32 20.88 34.40
C PHE A 686 -2.78 20.57 34.72
N HIS A 687 -3.46 21.52 35.35
CA HIS A 687 -4.89 21.42 35.63
C HIS A 687 -5.75 21.46 34.36
N ASP A 688 -5.44 22.36 33.41
CA ASP A 688 -6.14 22.44 32.14
C ASP A 688 -5.98 21.16 31.32
N MET A 689 -4.75 20.57 31.32
CA MET A 689 -4.46 19.28 30.68
C MET A 689 -5.40 18.18 31.21
N LYS A 690 -5.52 18.03 32.52
CA LYS A 690 -6.41 17.05 33.17
C LYS A 690 -7.88 17.33 32.91
N LYS A 691 -8.29 18.59 32.99
CA LYS A 691 -9.67 19.01 32.73
C LYS A 691 -10.12 18.65 31.31
N ARG A 692 -9.21 18.65 30.36
CA ARG A 692 -9.44 18.22 28.96
C ARG A 692 -9.34 16.72 28.75
N GLY A 693 -9.13 15.92 29.81
CA GLY A 693 -9.03 14.46 29.72
C GLY A 693 -7.70 13.94 29.16
N ILE A 694 -6.69 14.80 29.03
CA ILE A 694 -5.36 14.41 28.57
C ILE A 694 -4.56 13.89 29.76
N GLN A 695 -4.21 12.61 29.73
CA GLN A 695 -3.45 11.98 30.82
C GLN A 695 -2.00 12.41 30.80
N PRO A 696 -1.45 12.93 31.93
CA PRO A 696 -0.02 13.24 32.06
C PRO A 696 0.82 11.97 31.95
N ASP A 697 1.95 12.07 31.28
CA ASP A 697 2.93 10.99 31.19
C ASP A 697 4.07 11.13 32.22
N ILE A 698 4.96 10.16 32.25
CA ILE A 698 6.12 10.17 33.15
C ILE A 698 6.98 11.42 32.98
N ILE A 699 7.12 11.94 31.76
CA ILE A 699 7.92 13.12 31.46
C ILE A 699 7.27 14.38 32.06
N THR A 700 5.96 14.48 31.96
CA THR A 700 5.16 15.58 32.55
C THR A 700 5.37 15.62 34.09
N TYR A 701 5.24 14.50 34.75
CA TYR A 701 5.45 14.42 36.19
C TYR A 701 6.91 14.73 36.57
N THR A 702 7.88 14.23 35.83
CA THR A 702 9.31 14.47 36.07
C THR A 702 9.67 15.97 35.94
N VAL A 703 9.14 16.65 34.92
CA VAL A 703 9.30 18.11 34.71
C VAL A 703 8.74 18.91 35.90
N LEU A 704 7.56 18.56 36.38
CA LEU A 704 6.95 19.22 37.54
C LEU A 704 7.78 18.96 38.79
N LEU A 705 8.20 17.71 39.05
CA LEU A 705 9.01 17.33 40.20
C LEU A 705 10.36 18.07 40.22
N ASP A 706 11.02 18.30 39.08
CA ASP A 706 12.29 19.04 39.02
C ASP A 706 12.11 20.54 39.33
N SER A 707 10.95 21.09 38.99
CA SER A 707 10.69 22.54 39.02
C SER A 707 10.38 23.13 40.40
N PHE A 708 9.94 22.31 41.36
CA PHE A 708 9.55 22.85 42.68
C PHE A 708 10.73 23.48 43.43
N PRO A 709 10.53 24.66 44.12
CA PRO A 709 11.60 25.36 44.82
C PRO A 709 12.23 24.53 45.92
N LYS A 710 13.54 24.60 46.05
CA LYS A 710 14.40 23.85 47.01
C LYS A 710 14.27 24.36 48.44
N ARG A 711 13.16 24.98 48.85
CA ARG A 711 12.96 25.50 50.21
C ARG A 711 12.35 24.47 51.14
N ASN A 712 12.96 24.36 52.31
CA ASN A 712 12.67 23.46 53.44
C ASN A 712 11.20 23.17 53.68
N VAL A 713 10.83 21.91 53.68
CA VAL A 713 9.59 21.35 54.29
C VAL A 713 9.75 21.27 55.84
N ARG A 714 10.28 22.32 56.47
CA ARG A 714 10.33 22.37 57.96
C ARG A 714 9.35 23.35 58.52
N ARG A 715 8.03 23.33 58.14
CA ARG A 715 6.98 24.00 58.90
C ARG A 715 5.58 23.53 58.50
N VAL A 716 5.25 22.32 58.80
CA VAL A 716 3.83 21.90 58.86
C VAL A 716 3.55 21.07 60.13
N ASN A 717 4.26 21.34 61.26
CA ASN A 717 3.89 20.74 62.50
C ASN A 717 3.81 21.76 63.65
N SER A 718 3.36 22.98 63.44
CA SER A 718 2.96 23.86 64.55
C SER A 718 2.14 25.02 63.98
N SER A 719 0.88 24.84 63.80
CA SER A 719 -0.24 25.69 64.16
C SER A 719 -1.52 25.14 63.50
N ARG A 720 -2.25 24.36 64.26
CA ARG A 720 -3.68 24.19 64.03
C ARG A 720 -4.34 25.52 64.32
N ASP A 721 -4.64 26.31 63.30
CA ASP A 721 -5.64 27.34 63.36
C ASP A 721 -6.69 27.07 62.28
N ALA A 722 -7.88 26.89 62.82
CA ALA A 722 -9.09 26.63 62.09
C ALA A 722 -9.54 27.90 61.33
N SER A 723 -9.35 27.91 60.03
CA SER A 723 -10.19 28.65 59.09
C SER A 723 -10.25 27.85 57.80
N GLY A 724 -11.45 27.42 57.43
CA GLY A 724 -11.75 26.42 56.43
C GLY A 724 -11.65 26.97 55.02
N ASP A 725 -10.46 26.90 54.42
CA ASP A 725 -10.28 26.81 53.00
C ASP A 725 -9.12 25.83 52.76
N LYS A 726 -9.42 24.61 52.39
CA LYS A 726 -8.44 23.64 51.91
C LYS A 726 -7.95 24.09 50.53
N GLU A 727 -7.04 25.08 50.47
CA GLU A 727 -6.15 25.18 49.33
C GLU A 727 -5.25 23.93 49.32
N GLU A 728 -5.52 23.00 48.45
CA GLU A 728 -4.65 21.85 48.17
C GLU A 728 -3.27 22.41 47.85
N THR A 729 -2.31 22.21 48.74
CA THR A 729 -0.93 22.64 48.57
C THR A 729 -0.31 21.85 47.43
N PHE A 730 -0.14 22.51 46.26
CA PHE A 730 0.53 21.90 45.09
C PHE A 730 2.04 21.87 45.40
N ASP A 731 2.56 20.73 45.82
CA ASP A 731 3.96 20.51 46.12
C ASP A 731 4.47 19.18 45.52
N ALA A 732 5.77 18.91 45.62
CA ALA A 732 6.36 17.72 45.05
C ALA A 732 5.83 16.41 45.66
N CYS A 733 5.37 16.45 46.94
CA CYS A 733 4.85 15.27 47.62
C CYS A 733 3.49 14.91 47.04
N THR A 734 2.62 15.90 46.81
CA THR A 734 1.29 15.70 46.17
C THR A 734 1.42 15.19 44.74
N VAL A 735 2.32 15.75 43.95
CA VAL A 735 2.57 15.31 42.54
C VAL A 735 3.16 13.88 42.51
N TRP A 736 4.06 13.56 43.44
CA TRP A 736 4.62 12.20 43.54
C TRP A 736 3.58 11.16 43.96
N SER A 737 2.72 11.49 44.93
CA SER A 737 1.65 10.62 45.39
C SER A 737 0.65 10.37 44.27
N GLU A 738 0.27 11.42 43.55
CA GLU A 738 -0.63 11.32 42.42
C GLU A 738 -0.07 10.43 41.28
N MET A 739 1.22 10.58 40.95
CA MET A 739 1.89 9.72 39.96
C MET A 739 1.82 8.24 40.35
N LYS A 740 1.96 7.93 41.69
CA LYS A 740 1.84 6.56 42.21
C LYS A 740 0.40 6.06 42.13
N GLU A 741 -0.60 6.90 42.48
CA GLU A 741 -2.03 6.57 42.40
C GLU A 741 -2.49 6.27 40.97
N MET A 742 -1.89 6.95 39.99
CA MET A 742 -2.15 6.72 38.55
C MET A 742 -1.38 5.52 38.00
N GLU A 743 -0.71 4.72 38.83
CA GLU A 743 0.08 3.54 38.48
C GLU A 743 1.21 3.81 37.44
N ILE A 744 1.64 5.06 37.29
CA ILE A 744 2.74 5.41 36.40
C ILE A 744 4.06 5.01 37.05
N ARG A 745 4.76 4.07 36.41
CA ARG A 745 6.06 3.55 36.92
C ARG A 745 7.17 4.58 36.71
N PRO A 746 7.83 5.08 37.79
CA PRO A 746 8.95 6.00 37.65
C PRO A 746 10.14 5.32 36.95
N ASP A 747 10.84 6.09 36.13
CA ASP A 747 12.08 5.68 35.46
C ASP A 747 13.34 6.18 36.18
N VAL A 748 14.51 5.86 35.66
CA VAL A 748 15.83 6.26 36.18
C VAL A 748 15.92 7.79 36.31
N ILE A 749 15.37 8.54 35.35
CA ILE A 749 15.44 10.02 35.33
C ILE A 749 14.59 10.59 36.45
N CYS A 750 13.37 10.08 36.64
CA CYS A 750 12.47 10.51 37.68
C CYS A 750 13.07 10.28 39.09
N TYR A 751 13.63 9.09 39.36
CA TYR A 751 14.34 8.82 40.61
C TYR A 751 15.57 9.73 40.79
N THR A 752 16.34 9.97 39.74
CA THR A 752 17.52 10.85 39.78
C THR A 752 17.15 12.27 40.16
N VAL A 753 16.08 12.82 39.62
CA VAL A 753 15.55 14.15 39.96
C VAL A 753 15.13 14.22 41.42
N LEU A 754 14.41 13.21 41.94
CA LEU A 754 14.00 13.15 43.32
C LEU A 754 15.19 13.00 44.28
N ILE A 755 16.16 12.15 43.97
CA ILE A 755 17.38 11.96 44.73
C ILE A 755 18.22 13.25 44.79
N ASP A 756 18.43 13.92 43.64
CA ASP A 756 19.15 15.21 43.57
C ASP A 756 18.46 16.27 44.44
N ARG A 757 17.13 16.30 44.36
CA ARG A 757 16.31 17.21 45.18
C ARG A 757 16.50 16.96 46.66
N GLN A 758 16.32 15.69 47.14
CA GLN A 758 16.48 15.36 48.55
C GLN A 758 17.91 15.62 49.04
N CYS A 759 18.90 15.37 48.22
CA CYS A 759 20.29 15.76 48.46
C CYS A 759 20.50 17.29 48.59
N LYS A 760 19.73 18.13 47.87
CA LYS A 760 19.81 19.60 47.94
C LYS A 760 19.03 20.22 49.11
N THR A 761 17.97 19.53 49.58
CA THR A 761 17.14 19.94 50.74
C THR A 761 17.68 19.43 52.10
N ASP A 762 18.86 18.84 52.11
CA ASP A 762 19.54 18.26 53.31
C ASP A 762 18.84 17.02 53.89
N ASN A 763 17.86 16.45 53.19
CA ASN A 763 17.16 15.22 53.57
C ASN A 763 17.85 13.98 52.98
N PHE A 764 19.11 13.77 53.33
CA PHE A 764 19.95 12.73 52.69
C PHE A 764 19.45 11.30 53.00
N GLN A 765 18.76 11.07 54.10
CA GLN A 765 18.17 9.78 54.45
C GLN A 765 17.07 9.38 53.44
N ASP A 766 16.23 10.33 53.07
CA ASP A 766 15.20 10.12 52.08
C ASP A 766 15.80 9.89 50.66
N ALA A 767 16.93 10.57 50.38
CA ALA A 767 17.64 10.35 49.11
C ALA A 767 18.16 8.91 48.99
N ILE A 768 18.66 8.33 50.10
CA ILE A 768 19.09 6.94 50.11
C ILE A 768 17.90 5.99 50.03
N ALA A 769 16.86 6.25 50.76
CA ALA A 769 15.66 5.42 50.64
C ALA A 769 15.08 5.36 49.22
N LEU A 770 15.14 6.48 48.50
CA LEU A 770 14.75 6.53 47.05
C LEU A 770 15.74 5.78 46.15
N PHE A 771 17.05 5.82 46.48
CA PHE A 771 18.06 5.05 45.76
C PHE A 771 17.88 3.55 45.96
N ASP A 772 17.62 3.12 47.20
CA ASP A 772 17.32 1.72 47.53
C ASP A 772 16.00 1.25 46.89
N GLU A 773 14.95 2.09 46.83
CA GLU A 773 13.71 1.79 46.15
C GLU A 773 13.95 1.59 44.64
N MET A 774 14.78 2.46 44.00
CA MET A 774 15.19 2.36 42.63
C MET A 774 15.88 1.02 42.33
N MET A 775 16.85 0.66 43.16
CA MET A 775 17.59 -0.62 43.05
C MET A 775 16.69 -1.84 43.24
N ASN A 776 15.78 -1.80 44.21
CA ASN A 776 14.84 -2.89 44.49
C ASN A 776 13.83 -3.11 43.34
N ARG A 777 13.58 -2.08 42.54
CA ARG A 777 12.79 -2.17 41.33
C ARG A 777 13.56 -2.66 40.08
N GLY A 778 14.86 -2.95 40.24
CA GLY A 778 15.70 -3.42 39.15
C GLY A 778 16.14 -2.32 38.17
N LEU A 779 16.03 -1.04 38.55
CA LEU A 779 16.50 0.09 37.77
C LEU A 779 17.97 0.35 38.05
N GLU A 780 18.82 0.28 37.02
CA GLU A 780 20.27 0.55 37.20
C GLU A 780 20.53 2.07 37.28
N PRO A 781 21.17 2.56 38.39
CA PRO A 781 21.53 3.96 38.53
C PRO A 781 22.55 4.38 37.46
N ASP A 782 22.37 5.56 36.88
CA ASP A 782 23.28 6.14 35.92
C ASP A 782 24.36 7.03 36.56
N THR A 783 25.28 7.55 35.77
CA THR A 783 26.36 8.44 36.26
C THR A 783 25.80 9.73 36.89
N VAL A 784 24.61 10.17 36.51
CA VAL A 784 23.96 11.39 37.03
C VAL A 784 23.40 11.11 38.42
N THR A 785 22.79 9.95 38.63
CA THR A 785 22.28 9.49 39.93
C THR A 785 23.40 9.43 40.96
N TYR A 786 24.54 8.77 40.62
CA TYR A 786 25.73 8.73 41.49
C TYR A 786 26.32 10.13 41.75
N THR A 787 26.33 11.01 40.74
CA THR A 787 26.78 12.40 40.89
C THR A 787 25.92 13.18 41.90
N ALA A 788 24.62 12.98 41.89
CA ALA A 788 23.68 13.63 42.81
C ALA A 788 23.91 13.17 44.25
N LEU A 789 24.08 11.84 44.49
CA LEU A 789 24.39 11.27 45.81
C LEU A 789 25.73 11.70 46.34
N LEU A 790 26.80 11.63 45.52
CA LEU A 790 28.14 12.07 45.89
C LEU A 790 28.17 13.55 46.26
N ALA A 791 27.48 14.41 45.51
CA ALA A 791 27.34 15.82 45.85
C ALA A 791 26.58 16.04 47.18
N GLY A 792 25.61 15.19 47.48
CA GLY A 792 24.87 15.18 48.75
C GLY A 792 25.81 14.80 49.94
N CYS A 793 26.54 13.70 49.84
CA CYS A 793 27.52 13.28 50.82
C CYS A 793 28.57 14.36 51.11
N CYS A 794 29.18 14.91 50.04
CA CYS A 794 30.23 15.94 50.17
C CYS A 794 29.71 17.25 50.79
N ARG A 795 28.45 17.64 50.57
CA ARG A 795 27.83 18.81 51.21
C ARG A 795 27.71 18.61 52.73
N ARG A 796 27.39 17.43 53.22
CA ARG A 796 27.31 17.06 54.61
C ARG A 796 28.64 16.74 55.25
N GLY A 797 29.69 16.60 54.51
CA GLY A 797 31.05 16.23 55.00
C GLY A 797 31.19 14.74 55.25
N ASP A 798 30.29 13.88 54.78
CA ASP A 798 30.35 12.44 54.92
C ASP A 798 31.22 11.84 53.79
N VAL A 799 32.55 11.93 53.99
CA VAL A 799 33.55 11.53 53.02
C VAL A 799 33.61 10.00 52.90
N ASP A 800 33.42 9.26 53.95
CA ASP A 800 33.54 7.79 53.98
C ASP A 800 32.44 7.18 53.08
N ARG A 801 31.25 7.71 53.19
CA ARG A 801 30.12 7.27 52.36
C ARG A 801 30.28 7.72 50.90
N ALA A 802 30.84 8.89 50.67
CA ALA A 802 31.13 9.34 49.30
C ALA A 802 32.17 8.41 48.62
N VAL A 803 33.20 7.96 49.35
CA VAL A 803 34.19 7.00 48.83
C VAL A 803 33.56 5.63 48.54
N THR A 804 32.66 5.13 49.41
CA THR A 804 31.94 3.87 49.19
C THR A 804 31.10 3.92 47.93
N LEU A 805 30.32 4.99 47.73
CA LEU A 805 29.50 5.18 46.54
C LEU A 805 30.36 5.33 45.27
N ALA A 806 31.51 6.00 45.34
CA ALA A 806 32.42 6.11 44.20
C ALA A 806 33.04 4.76 43.80
N ASN A 807 33.37 3.91 44.82
CA ASN A 807 33.85 2.56 44.58
C ASN A 807 32.76 1.65 43.99
N GLU A 808 31.51 1.76 44.49
CA GLU A 808 30.37 1.05 43.91
C GLU A 808 30.13 1.42 42.46
N MET A 809 30.14 2.72 42.13
CA MET A 809 30.05 3.21 40.76
C MET A 809 31.15 2.60 39.88
N SER A 810 32.40 2.58 40.40
CA SER A 810 33.54 2.01 39.67
C SER A 810 33.40 0.50 39.46
N SER A 811 32.90 -0.23 40.46
CA SER A 811 32.67 -1.68 40.39
C SER A 811 31.62 -2.05 39.33
N LYS A 812 30.69 -1.16 39.06
CA LYS A 812 29.67 -1.28 37.96
C LYS A 812 30.20 -0.83 36.59
N GLY A 813 31.50 -0.58 36.44
CA GLY A 813 32.14 -0.19 35.20
C GLY A 813 31.93 1.28 34.78
N MET A 814 31.38 2.11 35.65
CA MET A 814 31.17 3.54 35.38
C MET A 814 32.35 4.35 35.90
N LEU A 815 33.14 4.93 34.99
CA LEU A 815 34.28 5.77 35.38
C LEU A 815 33.84 7.17 35.85
N PRO A 816 34.39 7.64 37.02
CA PRO A 816 34.12 9.01 37.49
C PRO A 816 34.60 10.04 36.46
N ASN A 817 33.67 10.90 36.01
CA ASN A 817 34.00 12.01 35.13
C ASN A 817 34.68 13.17 35.88
N ALA A 818 35.18 14.18 35.12
CA ALA A 818 35.87 15.34 35.70
C ALA A 818 34.99 16.09 36.72
N ARG A 819 33.68 16.12 36.59
CA ARG A 819 32.73 16.74 37.52
C ARG A 819 32.63 15.99 38.85
N ILE A 820 32.64 14.66 38.84
CA ILE A 820 32.62 13.80 40.03
C ILE A 820 33.92 13.95 40.79
N LEU A 821 35.05 13.92 40.08
CA LEU A 821 36.39 14.14 40.70
C LEU A 821 36.47 15.49 41.38
N ALA A 822 35.99 16.57 40.76
CA ALA A 822 35.93 17.89 41.36
C ALA A 822 35.04 17.96 42.61
N ILE A 823 33.89 17.29 42.61
CA ILE A 823 32.99 17.19 43.76
C ILE A 823 33.65 16.47 44.92
N LEU A 824 34.31 15.33 44.66
CA LEU A 824 35.03 14.57 45.67
C LEU A 824 36.22 15.37 46.25
N GLN A 825 37.06 16.00 45.40
CA GLN A 825 38.18 16.87 45.86
C GLN A 825 37.69 18.00 46.75
N HIS A 826 36.58 18.69 46.33
CA HIS A 826 36.02 19.77 47.15
C HIS A 826 35.46 19.27 48.48
N GLY A 827 34.82 18.09 48.51
CA GLY A 827 34.28 17.45 49.69
C GLY A 827 35.38 17.08 50.69
N ILE A 828 36.44 16.45 50.20
CA ILE A 828 37.65 16.08 51.02
C ILE A 828 38.31 17.35 51.61
N LEU A 829 38.53 18.39 50.80
CA LEU A 829 39.09 19.65 51.23
C LEU A 829 38.26 20.35 52.30
N LYS A 830 36.91 20.24 52.20
CA LYS A 830 35.98 20.80 53.21
C LYS A 830 36.03 20.00 54.50
N ALA A 831 36.07 18.68 54.47
CA ALA A 831 36.16 17.82 55.65
C ALA A 831 37.48 18.00 56.38
N THR A 832 38.63 18.08 55.69
CA THR A 832 39.95 18.37 56.29
C THR A 832 39.97 19.75 56.95
N LYS A 833 39.36 20.80 56.37
CA LYS A 833 39.25 22.11 57.01
C LYS A 833 38.42 22.14 58.29
N VAL A 834 37.42 21.25 58.41
CA VAL A 834 36.57 21.11 59.58
C VAL A 834 37.30 20.35 60.68
N GLN A 835 38.10 19.33 60.35
CA GLN A 835 38.93 18.60 61.30
C GLN A 835 40.04 19.48 61.90
N PHE A 836 40.63 20.40 61.11
CA PHE A 836 41.63 21.35 61.60
C PHE A 836 41.08 22.51 62.41
N ARG A 837 39.72 22.71 62.44
CA ARG A 837 39.06 23.72 63.28
C ARG A 837 38.45 23.19 64.59
N LYS A 838 38.43 21.86 64.78
CA LYS A 838 38.14 21.16 66.01
C LYS A 838 39.48 20.82 66.71
#